data_0b8f8054b6cfa13624be3fc91026cbae
#
_entry.id   0b8f8054b6cfa13624be3fc91026cbae
#
_cell.length_a   1.000
_cell.length_b   1.000
_cell.length_c   1.000
_cell.angle_alpha   90.00
_cell.angle_beta   90.00
_cell.angle_gamma   90.00
#
_symmetry.space_group_name_H-M   'P 1'
#
loop_
_entity.id
_entity.type
_entity.pdbx_description
1 polymer ?
#
loop_
_entity_poly.entity_id
_entity_poly.type
_entity_poly.pdbx_seq_one_letter_code
_entity_poly.pdbx_strand_id
1 'polypeptide(L)'
;MFFKYPFLLLLFSSIAFGQDYYVSDSNGLDTNDGSESFPFKTINRAISSVSAGGTIFVMEGTYNNNNYGLVDVENSLNMSNPHVVTINKSGTEGNYITLRNYPGHLPKIQFDGRGGIIISNNMNYIIVEGFEVEGPSQNIDYDMAMADRAYKVLVAEDENDNTNYNHSYFSGKGIWGGYGAHHHIIIRNNIVHDTPGSAIRFNDSDHITIEYNEVYNSTWWTSSASSAIVFAETISASEEDNGNEIKMIMRGNTVYNNWNRIPFYVTQLPDNSGNTNPDYGTATYNNILDGQGLYVTRSDPDYNGTFLFENNLCVNNGKNGINFDNSLSASAIFQNNTIYYNGVHEIIQDLSVANGNTAHRGQKVGGIKSNRVLNATVVNNIIVTRDNLFSALELPNVSGSRTVSNNIFLNGNLPSDENGDPYNYISCCNMIDIDPLFANSPLIVNGAIDMSQTNFELTQDSPAIDAGDPNFSPLDDILGNPRPGTTNGISSTSFENSTGGWTAFGSNITISNLDSKTGNQSLMITDRELNWHSSKLVLDNLLELGESYTFYVWVKLAEGFTGTSQITIKNTSLNTYTSVTPNVVVSDQQWTLLSGDYTYSTPDNLFVYVKGPSMDDGGGDYFIDDFSLVAQGSPEVDFSNVGDLVDIGAYEYTGASLSTITEDIEIDKTFIYPNPAANKLSISKFQNDVIFSVFDLNGKRFDLPKYQNQQSIDLDISNLDSGLYILRIYDNVTGSTKTLKFIKE
;
A
#
# COMPACT_ATOMS: atom_id res chain seq x y z
N MET A 1 -2.27 73.37 -9.94
CA MET A 1 -3.22 72.28 -9.82
C MET A 1 -2.59 71.03 -10.40
N PHE A 2 -1.85 70.26 -9.58
CA PHE A 2 -1.11 69.08 -10.06
C PHE A 2 -1.89 67.84 -9.64
N PHE A 3 -2.41 67.10 -10.59
CA PHE A 3 -3.01 65.78 -10.39
C PHE A 3 -1.89 64.75 -10.22
N LYS A 4 -1.78 64.13 -9.04
CA LYS A 4 -0.97 62.91 -8.78
C LYS A 4 -1.86 61.71 -9.09
N TYR A 5 -1.53 60.92 -10.09
CA TYR A 5 -2.07 59.58 -10.28
C TYR A 5 -1.25 58.61 -9.44
N PRO A 6 -1.86 57.74 -8.60
CA PRO A 6 -1.11 56.64 -8.00
C PRO A 6 -0.93 55.54 -9.02
N PHE A 7 0.31 55.15 -9.26
CA PHE A 7 0.70 53.99 -10.06
C PHE A 7 0.39 52.74 -9.21
N LEU A 8 -0.68 52.01 -9.55
CA LEU A 8 -1.03 50.74 -8.94
C LEU A 8 -0.09 49.67 -9.52
N LEU A 9 0.90 49.28 -8.74
CA LEU A 9 1.78 48.14 -9.09
C LEU A 9 1.00 46.85 -8.85
N LEU A 10 0.42 46.26 -9.90
CA LEU A 10 -0.11 44.91 -9.86
C LEU A 10 1.07 43.93 -9.79
N LEU A 11 1.33 43.41 -8.60
CA LEU A 11 2.18 42.24 -8.41
C LEU A 11 1.41 41.04 -8.97
N PHE A 12 1.71 40.63 -10.20
CA PHE A 12 1.39 39.30 -10.69
C PHE A 12 2.30 38.34 -9.94
N SER A 13 1.79 37.65 -8.93
CA SER A 13 2.41 36.43 -8.45
C SER A 13 2.28 35.40 -9.58
N SER A 14 3.33 35.21 -10.34
CA SER A 14 3.44 34.05 -11.24
C SER A 14 3.45 32.82 -10.32
N ILE A 15 2.41 32.03 -10.38
CA ILE A 15 2.44 30.65 -9.88
C ILE A 15 3.47 29.95 -10.75
N ALA A 16 4.68 29.77 -10.23
CA ALA A 16 5.71 29.00 -10.88
C ALA A 16 5.35 27.52 -10.69
N PHE A 17 4.69 26.91 -11.67
CA PHE A 17 4.63 25.46 -11.75
C PHE A 17 6.05 24.91 -11.83
N GLY A 18 6.36 23.85 -11.09
CA GLY A 18 7.64 23.17 -11.20
C GLY A 18 7.87 22.73 -12.65
N GLN A 19 9.08 22.92 -13.15
CA GLN A 19 9.43 22.47 -14.50
C GLN A 19 9.74 20.98 -14.48
N ASP A 20 9.20 20.23 -15.45
CA ASP A 20 9.51 18.82 -15.66
C ASP A 20 10.84 18.65 -16.39
N TYR A 21 11.56 17.58 -16.01
CA TYR A 21 12.83 17.21 -16.61
C TYR A 21 12.83 15.74 -17.02
N TYR A 22 13.58 15.42 -18.05
CA TYR A 22 13.69 14.09 -18.62
C TYR A 22 15.13 13.60 -18.56
N VAL A 23 15.28 12.31 -18.25
CA VAL A 23 16.56 11.63 -18.14
C VAL A 23 16.57 10.39 -19.02
N SER A 24 17.62 10.23 -19.83
CA SER A 24 17.80 9.06 -20.71
C SER A 24 19.23 8.57 -20.65
N ASP A 25 19.42 7.28 -20.29
CA ASP A 25 20.74 6.67 -20.30
C ASP A 25 21.32 6.56 -21.73
N SER A 26 20.50 6.24 -22.72
CA SER A 26 20.95 6.00 -24.10
C SER A 26 21.17 7.30 -24.89
N ASN A 27 20.28 8.30 -24.76
CA ASN A 27 20.24 9.49 -25.60
C ASN A 27 20.51 10.81 -24.85
N GLY A 28 20.66 10.75 -23.54
CA GLY A 28 20.85 11.93 -22.69
C GLY A 28 22.28 12.47 -22.68
N LEU A 29 22.39 13.78 -22.48
CA LEU A 29 23.65 14.49 -22.19
C LEU A 29 23.42 15.48 -21.07
N ASP A 30 24.30 15.56 -20.07
CA ASP A 30 24.14 16.50 -18.95
C ASP A 30 24.36 17.97 -19.34
N THR A 31 24.76 18.21 -20.58
CA THR A 31 24.83 19.53 -21.21
C THR A 31 23.54 19.96 -21.90
N ASN A 32 22.57 19.06 -22.04
CA ASN A 32 21.25 19.35 -22.58
C ASN A 32 20.43 20.21 -21.63
N ASP A 33 19.24 20.65 -22.07
CA ASP A 33 18.33 21.47 -21.26
C ASP A 33 17.36 20.65 -20.39
N GLY A 34 17.34 19.31 -20.55
CA GLY A 34 16.51 18.40 -19.81
C GLY A 34 15.09 18.29 -20.31
N SER A 35 14.77 18.86 -21.45
CA SER A 35 13.46 18.63 -22.13
C SER A 35 13.37 17.19 -22.62
N GLU A 36 12.17 16.74 -22.95
CA GLU A 36 11.92 15.38 -23.48
C GLU A 36 12.72 15.11 -24.77
N SER A 37 12.88 16.10 -25.62
CA SER A 37 13.65 16.00 -26.88
C SER A 37 15.18 16.08 -26.65
N PHE A 38 15.61 16.67 -25.54
CA PHE A 38 17.03 16.84 -25.18
C PHE A 38 17.22 16.48 -23.69
N PRO A 39 17.04 15.19 -23.31
CA PRO A 39 17.09 14.75 -21.93
C PRO A 39 18.50 14.88 -21.33
N PHE A 40 18.56 14.94 -20.01
CA PHE A 40 19.80 14.78 -19.28
C PHE A 40 20.30 13.32 -19.34
N LYS A 41 21.60 13.12 -19.14
CA LYS A 41 22.20 11.78 -19.05
C LYS A 41 22.00 11.17 -17.66
N THR A 42 22.15 11.98 -16.60
CA THR A 42 22.14 11.50 -15.23
C THR A 42 20.95 12.03 -14.43
N ILE A 43 20.41 11.16 -13.56
CA ILE A 43 19.33 11.56 -12.64
C ILE A 43 19.79 12.69 -11.71
N ASN A 44 21.05 12.65 -11.23
CA ASN A 44 21.60 13.69 -10.36
C ASN A 44 21.65 15.07 -11.04
N ARG A 45 21.85 15.12 -12.36
CA ARG A 45 21.77 16.37 -13.11
C ARG A 45 20.34 16.93 -13.11
N ALA A 46 19.33 16.08 -13.31
CA ALA A 46 17.94 16.49 -13.25
C ALA A 46 17.54 16.96 -11.84
N ILE A 47 17.97 16.24 -10.79
CA ILE A 47 17.74 16.64 -9.38
C ILE A 47 18.35 18.03 -9.11
N SER A 48 19.53 18.31 -9.63
CA SER A 48 20.16 19.63 -9.47
C SER A 48 19.37 20.77 -10.11
N SER A 49 18.53 20.47 -11.11
CA SER A 49 17.76 21.44 -11.90
C SER A 49 16.33 21.62 -11.39
N VAL A 50 15.69 20.57 -10.86
CA VAL A 50 14.28 20.58 -10.45
C VAL A 50 14.03 21.53 -9.28
N SER A 51 12.84 22.09 -9.21
CA SER A 51 12.29 22.87 -8.09
C SER A 51 11.00 22.25 -7.56
N ALA A 52 10.50 22.75 -6.44
CA ALA A 52 9.25 22.30 -5.85
C ALA A 52 8.11 22.26 -6.88
N GLY A 53 7.34 21.18 -6.89
CA GLY A 53 6.27 20.90 -7.84
C GLY A 53 6.71 20.32 -9.19
N GLY A 54 8.03 20.15 -9.42
CA GLY A 54 8.54 19.59 -10.67
C GLY A 54 8.69 18.07 -10.63
N THR A 55 8.58 17.45 -11.82
CA THR A 55 8.73 16.01 -12.02
C THR A 55 9.98 15.69 -12.82
N ILE A 56 10.70 14.65 -12.41
CA ILE A 56 11.82 14.07 -13.14
C ILE A 56 11.38 12.74 -13.71
N PHE A 57 11.22 12.66 -15.03
CA PHE A 57 10.88 11.45 -15.76
C PHE A 57 12.15 10.71 -16.20
N VAL A 58 12.33 9.50 -15.72
CA VAL A 58 13.48 8.66 -16.04
C VAL A 58 13.08 7.60 -17.06
N MET A 59 13.73 7.62 -18.22
CA MET A 59 13.49 6.68 -19.31
C MET A 59 14.19 5.34 -19.05
N GLU A 60 13.82 4.32 -19.80
CA GLU A 60 14.44 3.00 -19.79
C GLU A 60 15.97 3.09 -19.87
N GLY A 61 16.65 2.26 -19.09
CA GLY A 61 18.10 2.19 -19.02
C GLY A 61 18.59 1.69 -17.67
N THR A 62 19.91 1.44 -17.58
CA THR A 62 20.56 1.06 -16.31
C THR A 62 21.43 2.20 -15.82
N TYR A 63 21.03 2.77 -14.71
CA TYR A 63 21.70 3.89 -14.06
C TYR A 63 22.56 3.37 -12.92
N ASN A 64 23.85 3.63 -12.98
CA ASN A 64 24.83 3.18 -12.00
C ASN A 64 25.92 4.23 -11.75
N ASN A 65 26.79 3.97 -10.78
CA ASN A 65 27.94 4.80 -10.52
C ASN A 65 29.03 4.64 -11.60
N ASN A 66 29.82 5.69 -11.83
CA ASN A 66 30.99 5.63 -12.70
C ASN A 66 32.02 4.54 -12.27
N ASN A 67 31.99 4.17 -11.00
CA ASN A 67 32.87 3.14 -10.43
C ASN A 67 32.19 1.79 -10.25
N TYR A 68 31.00 1.58 -10.83
CA TYR A 68 30.28 0.32 -10.74
C TYR A 68 31.13 -0.84 -11.33
N GLY A 69 31.19 -1.97 -10.62
CA GLY A 69 32.01 -3.12 -11.00
C GLY A 69 33.51 -2.98 -10.74
N LEU A 70 33.98 -1.84 -10.19
CA LEU A 70 35.38 -1.62 -9.86
C LEU A 70 35.69 -1.82 -8.37
N VAL A 71 34.74 -2.34 -7.62
CA VAL A 71 34.89 -2.60 -6.17
C VAL A 71 35.83 -3.80 -5.98
N ASP A 72 37.01 -3.56 -5.39
CA ASP A 72 37.96 -4.60 -5.02
C ASP A 72 37.65 -5.11 -3.61
N VAL A 73 36.90 -6.21 -3.55
CA VAL A 73 36.42 -6.81 -2.31
C VAL A 73 37.55 -7.40 -1.48
N GLU A 74 38.63 -7.85 -2.12
CA GLU A 74 39.74 -8.53 -1.45
C GLU A 74 40.75 -7.58 -0.80
N ASN A 75 40.92 -6.38 -1.34
CA ASN A 75 42.01 -5.47 -0.97
C ASN A 75 41.53 -4.13 -0.38
N SER A 76 40.25 -3.84 -0.31
CA SER A 76 39.76 -2.53 0.06
C SER A 76 38.96 -2.50 1.35
N LEU A 77 39.58 -1.98 2.41
CA LEU A 77 38.89 -1.62 3.66
C LEU A 77 37.88 -0.46 3.48
N ASN A 78 37.93 0.25 2.35
CA ASN A 78 37.11 1.43 2.03
C ASN A 78 36.28 1.23 0.74
N MET A 79 35.49 0.18 0.69
CA MET A 79 34.59 -0.12 -0.42
C MET A 79 33.32 0.72 -0.32
N SER A 80 33.41 2.01 -0.52
CA SER A 80 32.25 2.89 -0.47
C SER A 80 32.08 3.65 -1.78
N ASN A 81 31.51 2.99 -2.78
CA ASN A 81 30.91 3.74 -3.86
C ASN A 81 29.78 4.62 -3.28
N PRO A 82 29.63 5.86 -3.75
CA PRO A 82 28.54 6.71 -3.33
C PRO A 82 27.19 6.09 -3.77
N HIS A 83 26.08 6.64 -3.28
CA HIS A 83 24.77 6.31 -3.81
C HIS A 83 24.67 6.70 -5.29
N VAL A 84 23.93 5.90 -6.08
CA VAL A 84 23.73 6.19 -7.51
C VAL A 84 22.96 7.50 -7.68
N VAL A 85 21.91 7.67 -6.89
CA VAL A 85 21.04 8.85 -6.90
C VAL A 85 21.06 9.52 -5.55
N THR A 86 21.23 10.83 -5.54
CA THR A 86 21.23 11.66 -4.32
C THR A 86 20.20 12.78 -4.45
N ILE A 87 19.08 12.64 -3.73
CA ILE A 87 18.03 13.67 -3.65
C ILE A 87 18.41 14.63 -2.53
N ASN A 88 18.80 15.84 -2.90
CA ASN A 88 19.29 16.91 -2.00
C ASN A 88 18.50 18.21 -2.11
N LYS A 89 17.24 18.09 -2.53
CA LYS A 89 16.27 19.18 -2.63
C LYS A 89 14.93 18.73 -2.07
N SER A 90 14.23 19.67 -1.46
CA SER A 90 12.87 19.49 -0.95
C SER A 90 11.85 20.10 -1.89
N GLY A 91 10.67 19.49 -1.94
CA GLY A 91 9.44 20.16 -2.36
C GLY A 91 8.93 21.10 -1.28
N THR A 92 7.67 21.43 -1.38
CA THR A 92 6.90 22.16 -0.35
C THR A 92 5.52 21.53 -0.23
N GLU A 93 4.77 21.88 0.78
CA GLU A 93 3.39 21.43 0.94
C GLU A 93 2.58 21.65 -0.36
N GLY A 94 1.87 20.63 -0.80
CA GLY A 94 1.12 20.63 -2.06
C GLY A 94 1.98 20.62 -3.34
N ASN A 95 3.31 20.79 -3.25
CA ASN A 95 4.22 20.87 -4.40
C ASN A 95 5.43 19.95 -4.22
N TYR A 96 5.18 18.64 -4.25
CA TYR A 96 6.22 17.63 -4.12
C TYR A 96 7.22 17.68 -5.29
N ILE A 97 8.46 17.31 -5.03
CA ILE A 97 9.39 16.93 -6.09
C ILE A 97 9.17 15.44 -6.36
N THR A 98 8.83 15.10 -7.59
CA THR A 98 8.58 13.72 -8.00
C THR A 98 9.71 13.19 -8.85
N LEU A 99 10.37 12.13 -8.40
CA LEU A 99 11.31 11.32 -9.19
C LEU A 99 10.57 10.03 -9.59
N ARG A 100 10.33 9.85 -10.90
CA ARG A 100 9.55 8.72 -11.38
C ARG A 100 10.04 8.18 -12.71
N ASN A 101 9.61 6.97 -13.00
CA ASN A 101 9.76 6.40 -14.34
C ASN A 101 9.00 7.21 -15.41
N TYR A 102 9.54 7.24 -16.62
CA TYR A 102 8.77 7.68 -17.79
C TYR A 102 7.62 6.66 -18.02
N PRO A 103 6.40 7.12 -18.38
CA PRO A 103 5.26 6.22 -18.54
C PRO A 103 5.56 5.01 -19.43
N GLY A 104 5.31 3.81 -18.91
CA GLY A 104 5.56 2.54 -19.59
C GLY A 104 7.00 2.03 -19.54
N HIS A 105 7.94 2.75 -18.91
CA HIS A 105 9.32 2.34 -18.73
C HIS A 105 9.56 1.79 -17.31
N LEU A 106 10.59 0.95 -17.16
CA LEU A 106 11.07 0.46 -15.87
C LEU A 106 12.59 0.70 -15.76
N PRO A 107 13.02 1.92 -15.47
CA PRO A 107 14.44 2.23 -15.33
C PRO A 107 15.06 1.52 -14.13
N LYS A 108 16.24 0.93 -14.35
CA LYS A 108 16.99 0.20 -13.32
C LYS A 108 18.06 1.09 -12.69
N ILE A 109 18.05 1.19 -11.36
CA ILE A 109 19.11 1.77 -10.56
C ILE A 109 19.92 0.63 -9.95
N GLN A 110 21.14 0.42 -10.43
CA GLN A 110 22.00 -0.68 -10.01
C GLN A 110 23.21 -0.16 -9.24
N PHE A 111 23.40 -0.65 -8.02
CA PHE A 111 24.45 -0.17 -7.13
C PHE A 111 25.36 -1.29 -6.60
N ASP A 112 26.59 -0.95 -6.23
CA ASP A 112 27.57 -1.83 -5.63
C ASP A 112 28.33 -1.16 -4.46
N GLY A 113 27.66 -0.32 -3.71
CA GLY A 113 28.26 0.43 -2.61
C GLY A 113 27.25 0.84 -1.54
N ARG A 114 27.19 2.12 -1.24
CA ARG A 114 26.31 2.66 -0.18
C ARG A 114 24.83 2.46 -0.43
N GLY A 115 24.41 2.46 -1.70
CA GLY A 115 23.02 2.18 -2.03
C GLY A 115 22.57 2.76 -3.37
N GLY A 116 21.32 2.50 -3.70
CA GLY A 116 20.69 3.00 -4.92
C GLY A 116 20.32 4.47 -4.81
N ILE A 117 19.31 4.79 -4.03
CA ILE A 117 18.78 6.16 -3.85
C ILE A 117 18.98 6.59 -2.40
N ILE A 118 19.58 7.75 -2.19
CA ILE A 118 19.54 8.42 -0.89
C ILE A 118 18.73 9.71 -0.98
N ILE A 119 17.84 9.90 0.00
CA ILE A 119 17.25 11.19 0.31
C ILE A 119 18.12 11.81 1.40
N SER A 120 18.79 12.91 1.07
CA SER A 120 19.74 13.58 1.96
C SER A 120 19.06 14.12 3.22
N ASN A 121 19.87 14.41 4.24
CA ASN A 121 19.35 14.84 5.55
C ASN A 121 18.40 16.04 5.44
N ASN A 122 17.30 16.00 6.18
CA ASN A 122 16.29 17.08 6.28
C ASN A 122 15.59 17.42 4.94
N MET A 123 15.44 16.46 4.03
CA MET A 123 14.67 16.65 2.80
C MET A 123 13.22 16.23 3.00
N ASN A 124 12.28 17.00 2.42
CA ASN A 124 10.85 16.86 2.65
C ASN A 124 10.06 17.04 1.35
N TYR A 125 8.81 16.55 1.34
CA TYR A 125 7.88 16.65 0.20
C TYR A 125 8.47 16.06 -1.08
N ILE A 126 8.75 14.74 -1.03
CA ILE A 126 9.40 13.99 -2.12
C ILE A 126 8.57 12.74 -2.43
N ILE A 127 8.43 12.44 -3.71
CA ILE A 127 7.88 11.18 -4.21
C ILE A 127 8.95 10.46 -5.02
N VAL A 128 9.15 9.15 -4.75
CA VAL A 128 10.02 8.26 -5.54
C VAL A 128 9.19 7.07 -5.98
N GLU A 129 9.01 6.89 -7.30
CA GLU A 129 8.14 5.84 -7.81
C GLU A 129 8.59 5.23 -9.14
N GLY A 130 8.30 3.93 -9.33
CA GLY A 130 8.41 3.25 -10.63
C GLY A 130 9.82 2.82 -11.02
N PHE A 131 10.71 2.53 -10.07
CA PHE A 131 12.08 2.07 -10.32
C PHE A 131 12.28 0.60 -9.97
N GLU A 132 13.13 -0.09 -10.73
CA GLU A 132 13.84 -1.27 -10.26
C GLU A 132 15.15 -0.82 -9.58
N VAL A 133 15.36 -1.23 -8.32
CA VAL A 133 16.58 -0.91 -7.56
C VAL A 133 17.26 -2.21 -7.15
N GLU A 134 18.40 -2.50 -7.77
CA GLU A 134 19.13 -3.75 -7.63
C GLU A 134 20.46 -3.54 -6.90
N GLY A 135 20.69 -4.33 -5.84
CA GLY A 135 21.93 -4.37 -5.10
C GLY A 135 22.86 -5.50 -5.53
N PRO A 136 24.07 -5.61 -4.95
CA PRO A 136 25.10 -6.57 -5.33
C PRO A 136 24.97 -7.95 -4.64
N SER A 137 23.88 -8.29 -3.97
CA SER A 137 23.77 -9.52 -3.14
C SER A 137 24.10 -10.79 -3.88
N GLN A 138 23.85 -10.88 -5.20
CA GLN A 138 24.18 -12.05 -6.01
C GLN A 138 25.70 -12.25 -6.23
N ASN A 139 26.50 -11.20 -5.98
CA ASN A 139 27.96 -11.22 -6.11
C ASN A 139 28.68 -11.45 -4.76
N ILE A 140 27.93 -11.67 -3.68
CA ILE A 140 28.45 -11.86 -2.32
C ILE A 140 28.20 -13.31 -1.92
N ASP A 141 29.22 -13.97 -1.39
CA ASP A 141 29.08 -15.29 -0.76
C ASP A 141 29.21 -15.20 0.77
N TYR A 142 28.95 -16.33 1.43
CA TYR A 142 28.95 -16.43 2.88
C TYR A 142 30.33 -16.11 3.49
N ASP A 143 31.41 -16.62 2.90
CA ASP A 143 32.77 -16.46 3.44
C ASP A 143 33.23 -14.99 3.34
N MET A 144 32.90 -14.31 2.25
CA MET A 144 33.14 -12.88 2.07
C MET A 144 32.41 -12.06 3.15
N ALA A 145 31.13 -12.33 3.36
CA ALA A 145 30.33 -11.61 4.35
C ALA A 145 30.77 -11.91 5.80
N MET A 146 31.22 -13.13 6.09
CA MET A 146 31.79 -13.49 7.40
C MET A 146 33.16 -12.85 7.64
N ALA A 147 33.98 -12.69 6.62
CA ALA A 147 35.25 -11.93 6.72
C ALA A 147 34.98 -10.44 7.03
N ASP A 148 33.98 -9.83 6.38
CA ASP A 148 33.53 -8.46 6.69
C ASP A 148 33.04 -8.36 8.15
N ARG A 149 32.22 -9.31 8.60
CA ARG A 149 31.76 -9.37 9.99
C ARG A 149 32.93 -9.45 10.98
N ALA A 150 33.89 -10.32 10.73
CA ALA A 150 35.04 -10.52 11.59
C ALA A 150 35.83 -9.21 11.76
N TYR A 151 36.05 -8.49 10.67
CA TYR A 151 36.68 -7.17 10.72
C TYR A 151 35.85 -6.15 11.50
N LYS A 152 34.53 -6.11 11.28
CA LYS A 152 33.64 -5.18 11.97
C LYS A 152 33.58 -5.43 13.48
N VAL A 153 33.69 -6.70 13.90
CA VAL A 153 33.82 -7.07 15.34
C VAL A 153 35.09 -6.46 15.94
N LEU A 154 36.24 -6.62 15.26
CA LEU A 154 37.52 -6.07 15.73
C LEU A 154 37.47 -4.56 15.90
N VAL A 155 36.89 -3.84 14.94
CA VAL A 155 36.75 -2.38 15.01
C VAL A 155 35.79 -1.95 16.12
N ALA A 156 34.70 -2.70 16.33
CA ALA A 156 33.73 -2.39 17.38
C ALA A 156 34.24 -2.68 18.81
N GLU A 157 35.24 -3.58 18.96
CA GLU A 157 35.84 -3.94 20.26
C GLU A 157 37.01 -3.02 20.64
N ASP A 158 37.57 -2.24 19.72
CA ASP A 158 38.63 -1.29 19.99
C ASP A 158 38.08 0.14 20.19
N GLU A 159 37.86 0.52 21.44
CA GLU A 159 37.35 1.86 21.81
C GLU A 159 38.28 3.02 21.34
N ASN A 160 39.50 2.72 20.93
CA ASN A 160 40.47 3.71 20.42
C ASN A 160 40.53 3.72 18.88
N ASP A 161 39.87 2.79 18.21
CA ASP A 161 39.84 2.77 16.74
C ASP A 161 38.78 3.75 16.22
N ASN A 162 39.23 4.97 15.90
CA ASN A 162 38.43 5.98 15.21
C ASN A 162 38.38 5.76 13.70
N THR A 163 38.80 4.60 13.19
CA THR A 163 38.65 4.30 11.76
C THR A 163 37.18 4.19 11.42
N ASN A 164 36.74 5.01 10.52
CA ASN A 164 35.38 5.07 10.06
C ASN A 164 35.13 3.79 9.21
N TYR A 165 34.77 2.68 9.89
CA TYR A 165 34.50 1.42 9.25
C TYR A 165 33.29 1.59 8.31
N ASN A 166 33.50 1.51 7.03
CA ASN A 166 32.48 1.75 6.03
C ASN A 166 32.50 0.69 4.93
N HIS A 167 32.23 -0.57 5.31
CA HIS A 167 32.02 -1.63 4.36
C HIS A 167 30.57 -1.60 3.82
N SER A 168 30.26 -0.51 3.13
CA SER A 168 28.93 -0.29 2.58
C SER A 168 28.53 -1.33 1.54
N TYR A 169 29.48 -2.02 0.93
CA TYR A 169 29.23 -3.12 0.00
C TYR A 169 28.37 -4.24 0.64
N PHE A 170 28.62 -4.57 1.91
CA PHE A 170 27.89 -5.60 2.65
C PHE A 170 26.65 -5.07 3.41
N SER A 171 26.37 -3.79 3.34
CA SER A 171 25.26 -3.17 4.07
C SER A 171 24.54 -2.07 3.28
N GLY A 172 24.79 -1.99 1.98
CA GLY A 172 24.16 -1.05 1.07
C GLY A 172 22.65 -1.20 1.05
N LYS A 173 21.96 -0.06 0.93
CA LYS A 173 20.49 0.00 0.99
C LYS A 173 19.93 0.39 -0.36
N GLY A 174 18.76 -0.12 -0.69
CA GLY A 174 18.08 0.23 -1.95
C GLY A 174 17.66 1.69 -1.97
N ILE A 175 16.69 2.06 -1.14
CA ILE A 175 16.22 3.44 -0.97
C ILE A 175 16.37 3.81 0.50
N TRP A 176 17.06 4.91 0.77
CA TRP A 176 17.38 5.31 2.13
C TRP A 176 17.08 6.79 2.38
N GLY A 177 16.24 7.08 3.39
CA GLY A 177 16.20 8.36 4.05
C GLY A 177 17.40 8.44 4.99
N GLY A 178 18.34 9.37 4.71
CA GLY A 178 19.53 9.59 5.52
C GLY A 178 19.19 9.94 6.98
N TYR A 179 20.20 10.32 7.75
CA TYR A 179 19.95 10.84 9.09
C TYR A 179 19.41 12.27 9.02
N GLY A 180 18.46 12.61 9.89
CA GLY A 180 17.88 13.94 9.99
C GLY A 180 16.37 13.98 9.81
N ALA A 181 15.75 15.11 10.15
CA ALA A 181 14.29 15.26 10.20
C ALA A 181 13.65 15.25 8.80
N HIS A 182 13.34 14.07 8.30
CA HIS A 182 12.58 13.91 7.07
C HIS A 182 11.08 13.91 7.36
N HIS A 183 10.27 14.51 6.47
CA HIS A 183 8.83 14.38 6.55
C HIS A 183 8.13 14.49 5.18
N HIS A 184 6.90 13.98 5.09
CA HIS A 184 6.10 14.01 3.86
C HIS A 184 6.83 13.44 2.66
N ILE A 185 7.24 12.17 2.77
CA ILE A 185 7.91 11.42 1.71
C ILE A 185 7.08 10.19 1.35
N ILE A 186 6.94 9.95 0.05
CA ILE A 186 6.20 8.81 -0.50
C ILE A 186 7.15 7.97 -1.35
N ILE A 187 7.29 6.69 -1.02
CA ILE A 187 8.05 5.69 -1.77
C ILE A 187 7.07 4.64 -2.28
N ARG A 188 6.83 4.59 -3.59
CA ARG A 188 5.80 3.69 -4.10
C ARG A 188 6.09 3.08 -5.46
N ASN A 189 5.48 1.92 -5.73
CA ASN A 189 5.54 1.24 -7.02
C ASN A 189 6.98 0.94 -7.48
N ASN A 190 7.91 0.70 -6.54
CA ASN A 190 9.28 0.32 -6.84
C ASN A 190 9.47 -1.19 -6.64
N ILE A 191 10.40 -1.77 -7.41
CA ILE A 191 10.90 -3.13 -7.21
C ILE A 191 12.30 -3.00 -6.62
N VAL A 192 12.47 -3.38 -5.34
CA VAL A 192 13.76 -3.23 -4.64
C VAL A 192 14.26 -4.59 -4.20
N HIS A 193 15.40 -5.01 -4.71
CA HIS A 193 15.87 -6.37 -4.49
C HIS A 193 17.39 -6.53 -4.42
N ASP A 194 17.79 -7.69 -3.95
CA ASP A 194 19.20 -8.09 -3.85
C ASP A 194 20.08 -7.07 -3.11
N THR A 195 19.50 -6.35 -2.15
CA THR A 195 20.25 -5.38 -1.34
C THR A 195 20.92 -6.09 -0.17
N PRO A 196 22.24 -5.89 0.07
CA PRO A 196 22.94 -6.51 1.19
C PRO A 196 22.39 -6.10 2.56
N GLY A 197 21.99 -4.83 2.70
CA GLY A 197 21.28 -4.27 3.85
C GLY A 197 19.78 -4.14 3.60
N SER A 198 19.11 -3.19 4.26
CA SER A 198 17.68 -2.95 4.09
C SER A 198 17.35 -2.52 2.66
N ALA A 199 16.22 -2.98 2.14
CA ALA A 199 15.73 -2.52 0.84
C ALA A 199 15.27 -1.06 0.91
N ILE A 200 14.37 -0.74 1.86
CA ILE A 200 13.87 0.62 2.08
C ILE A 200 14.02 0.95 3.57
N ARG A 201 14.65 2.09 3.88
CA ARG A 201 14.85 2.47 5.27
C ARG A 201 14.78 3.99 5.47
N PHE A 202 14.03 4.41 6.50
CA PHE A 202 14.00 5.78 6.98
C PHE A 202 14.40 5.83 8.44
N ASN A 203 15.28 6.78 8.78
CA ASN A 203 15.66 7.14 10.15
C ASN A 203 15.18 8.57 10.43
N ASP A 204 14.99 8.90 11.71
CA ASP A 204 14.69 10.26 12.17
C ASP A 204 13.60 10.97 11.34
N SER A 205 12.46 10.34 11.15
CA SER A 205 11.46 10.75 10.16
C SER A 205 10.04 10.76 10.69
N ASP A 206 9.17 11.50 9.98
CA ASP A 206 7.76 11.68 10.25
C ASP A 206 6.94 11.73 8.94
N HIS A 207 5.66 11.41 8.96
CA HIS A 207 4.78 11.43 7.76
C HIS A 207 5.41 10.76 6.53
N ILE A 208 5.82 9.48 6.69
CA ILE A 208 6.39 8.68 5.61
C ILE A 208 5.39 7.62 5.16
N THR A 209 5.16 7.56 3.86
CA THR A 209 4.35 6.51 3.21
C THR A 209 5.23 5.63 2.34
N ILE A 210 5.23 4.32 2.61
CA ILE A 210 5.88 3.29 1.78
C ILE A 210 4.79 2.36 1.30
N GLU A 211 4.47 2.42 -0.01
CA GLU A 211 3.29 1.75 -0.52
C GLU A 211 3.49 1.07 -1.88
N TYR A 212 2.86 -0.08 -2.07
CA TYR A 212 2.84 -0.83 -3.33
C TYR A 212 4.23 -1.12 -3.90
N ASN A 213 5.23 -1.34 -3.03
CA ASN A 213 6.56 -1.76 -3.46
C ASN A 213 6.67 -3.29 -3.41
N GLU A 214 7.43 -3.85 -4.33
CA GLU A 214 7.88 -5.23 -4.29
C GLU A 214 9.31 -5.29 -3.75
N VAL A 215 9.53 -6.03 -2.65
CA VAL A 215 10.81 -6.09 -1.94
C VAL A 215 11.22 -7.53 -1.68
N TYR A 216 12.37 -7.95 -2.23
CA TYR A 216 12.81 -9.33 -2.07
C TYR A 216 14.33 -9.52 -2.06
N ASN A 217 14.78 -10.67 -1.56
CA ASN A 217 16.19 -11.09 -1.48
C ASN A 217 17.11 -10.04 -0.83
N SER A 218 16.59 -9.27 0.11
CA SER A 218 17.34 -8.23 0.80
C SER A 218 17.85 -8.70 2.16
N THR A 219 18.77 -7.94 2.75
CA THR A 219 19.38 -8.17 4.08
C THR A 219 20.33 -9.36 4.19
N TRP A 220 20.55 -10.13 3.16
CA TRP A 220 21.23 -11.43 3.23
C TRP A 220 22.65 -11.39 3.79
N TRP A 221 23.39 -10.31 3.58
CA TRP A 221 24.84 -10.29 3.77
C TRP A 221 25.32 -9.30 4.85
N THR A 222 24.43 -8.54 5.44
CA THR A 222 24.81 -7.59 6.48
C THR A 222 24.94 -8.27 7.83
N SER A 223 25.99 -7.89 8.58
CA SER A 223 26.12 -8.19 10.00
C SER A 223 25.44 -7.15 10.92
N SER A 224 24.69 -6.20 10.37
CA SER A 224 24.09 -5.07 11.12
C SER A 224 22.65 -5.31 11.56
N ALA A 225 22.15 -6.54 11.53
CA ALA A 225 20.79 -6.88 11.96
C ALA A 225 19.74 -6.00 11.27
N SER A 226 19.67 -6.08 9.94
CA SER A 226 18.76 -5.30 9.10
C SER A 226 17.45 -6.03 8.84
N SER A 227 16.42 -5.26 8.44
CA SER A 227 15.13 -5.77 7.97
C SER A 227 14.77 -5.15 6.62
N ALA A 228 13.79 -5.72 5.90
CA ALA A 228 13.55 -5.34 4.52
C ALA A 228 13.05 -3.89 4.40
N ILE A 229 11.90 -3.55 5.00
CA ILE A 229 11.38 -2.18 5.08
C ILE A 229 11.41 -1.72 6.53
N VAL A 230 12.02 -0.56 6.80
CA VAL A 230 12.31 -0.11 8.17
C VAL A 230 11.98 1.36 8.39
N PHE A 231 11.20 1.64 9.44
CA PHE A 231 11.18 2.92 10.13
C PHE A 231 11.98 2.80 11.43
N ALA A 232 13.00 3.61 11.61
CA ALA A 232 13.84 3.61 12.79
C ALA A 232 13.97 5.01 13.37
N GLU A 233 13.91 5.10 14.69
CA GLU A 233 14.19 6.37 15.39
C GLU A 233 13.24 7.49 14.92
N THR A 234 11.95 7.19 14.71
CA THR A 234 10.96 8.18 14.28
C THR A 234 10.84 9.31 15.29
N ILE A 235 10.74 10.52 14.79
CA ILE A 235 10.68 11.77 15.57
C ILE A 235 9.56 12.66 15.03
N SER A 236 9.02 13.56 15.85
CA SER A 236 8.14 14.61 15.36
C SER A 236 8.98 15.62 14.59
N ALA A 237 8.93 15.58 13.26
CA ALA A 237 9.73 16.38 12.35
C ALA A 237 8.91 17.47 11.63
N SER A 238 7.59 17.39 11.64
CA SER A 238 6.69 18.38 11.05
C SER A 238 6.12 19.32 12.13
N GLU A 239 5.97 20.61 11.80
CA GLU A 239 5.29 21.60 12.67
C GLU A 239 3.77 21.36 12.74
N GLU A 240 3.20 20.56 11.81
CA GLU A 240 1.77 20.26 11.72
C GLU A 240 1.39 19.04 12.57
N ASP A 241 2.07 18.82 13.67
CA ASP A 241 1.93 17.63 14.51
C ASP A 241 0.66 17.64 15.34
N ASN A 242 -0.42 17.09 14.81
CA ASN A 242 -1.61 16.73 15.55
C ASN A 242 -1.43 15.31 16.12
N GLY A 243 -1.06 15.17 17.37
CA GLY A 243 -0.90 13.87 18.02
C GLY A 243 -2.09 12.94 17.76
N ASN A 244 -1.81 11.65 17.56
CA ASN A 244 -2.72 10.54 17.20
C ASN A 244 -3.15 10.45 15.73
N GLU A 245 -2.69 11.31 14.84
CA GLU A 245 -2.86 11.10 13.41
C GLU A 245 -2.09 9.88 12.89
N ILE A 246 -2.58 9.29 11.79
CA ILE A 246 -1.83 8.28 11.04
C ILE A 246 -0.73 9.00 10.26
N LYS A 247 0.51 8.82 10.70
CA LYS A 247 1.67 9.54 10.16
C LYS A 247 2.63 8.64 9.39
N MET A 248 2.74 7.39 9.80
CA MET A 248 3.71 6.44 9.25
C MET A 248 2.94 5.29 8.62
N ILE A 249 3.06 5.10 7.32
CA ILE A 249 2.24 4.16 6.56
C ILE A 249 3.12 3.17 5.81
N MET A 250 2.86 1.88 6.00
CA MET A 250 3.32 0.79 5.15
C MET A 250 2.09 0.07 4.58
N ARG A 251 1.82 0.25 3.28
CA ARG A 251 0.57 -0.20 2.64
C ARG A 251 0.84 -0.95 1.36
N GLY A 252 0.14 -2.05 1.13
CA GLY A 252 0.13 -2.74 -0.17
C GLY A 252 1.49 -3.26 -0.62
N ASN A 253 2.48 -3.39 0.27
CA ASN A 253 3.81 -3.87 -0.11
C ASN A 253 3.83 -5.41 -0.17
N THR A 254 4.48 -5.95 -1.20
CA THR A 254 4.80 -7.38 -1.31
C THR A 254 6.25 -7.59 -0.90
N VAL A 255 6.48 -8.27 0.24
CA VAL A 255 7.78 -8.34 0.89
C VAL A 255 8.14 -9.80 1.19
N TYR A 256 9.16 -10.33 0.49
CA TYR A 256 9.45 -11.76 0.58
C TYR A 256 10.93 -12.11 0.47
N ASN A 257 11.33 -13.25 1.00
CA ASN A 257 12.70 -13.79 0.94
C ASN A 257 13.76 -12.86 1.56
N ASN A 258 13.40 -12.03 2.53
CA ASN A 258 14.34 -11.11 3.17
C ASN A 258 14.77 -11.67 4.51
N TRP A 259 16.02 -12.11 4.64
CA TRP A 259 16.55 -12.65 5.91
C TRP A 259 18.03 -12.42 6.05
N ASN A 260 18.48 -12.17 7.27
CA ASN A 260 19.89 -12.12 7.59
C ASN A 260 20.49 -13.54 7.58
N ARG A 261 21.67 -13.70 7.00
CA ARG A 261 22.46 -14.94 6.99
C ARG A 261 23.70 -14.85 7.88
N ILE A 262 24.08 -13.64 8.23
CA ILE A 262 25.32 -13.33 8.94
C ILE A 262 24.96 -12.96 10.38
N PRO A 263 25.64 -13.56 11.40
CA PRO A 263 25.44 -13.18 12.77
C PRO A 263 25.72 -11.70 13.04
N PHE A 264 25.02 -11.12 14.00
CA PHE A 264 25.21 -9.73 14.40
C PHE A 264 26.66 -9.48 14.82
N TYR A 265 27.21 -8.31 14.48
CA TYR A 265 28.62 -8.02 14.74
C TYR A 265 28.91 -7.70 16.20
N VAL A 266 27.92 -7.28 16.99
CA VAL A 266 28.11 -7.02 18.42
C VAL A 266 28.22 -8.33 19.16
N THR A 267 29.41 -8.61 19.69
CA THR A 267 29.69 -9.87 20.42
C THR A 267 29.41 -9.76 21.90
N GLN A 268 29.45 -8.54 22.47
CA GLN A 268 29.11 -8.26 23.85
C GLN A 268 27.98 -7.23 23.88
N LEU A 269 26.81 -7.65 24.34
CA LEU A 269 25.74 -6.70 24.61
C LEU A 269 25.90 -6.20 26.08
N PRO A 270 25.88 -4.87 26.31
CA PRO A 270 26.07 -4.33 27.66
C PRO A 270 25.04 -4.88 28.62
N ASP A 271 25.49 -5.26 29.81
CA ASP A 271 24.67 -5.79 30.92
C ASP A 271 23.66 -4.77 31.50
N ASN A 272 23.62 -3.55 30.92
CA ASN A 272 22.79 -2.43 31.39
C ASN A 272 21.32 -2.50 30.91
N SER A 273 20.94 -3.52 30.15
CA SER A 273 19.60 -3.58 29.56
C SER A 273 18.49 -4.08 30.47
N GLY A 274 18.80 -4.55 31.68
CA GLY A 274 17.85 -5.25 32.55
C GLY A 274 17.34 -6.56 31.92
N ASN A 275 17.99 -7.05 30.87
CA ASN A 275 17.63 -8.26 30.18
C ASN A 275 18.16 -9.48 30.91
N THR A 276 17.27 -10.34 31.33
CA THR A 276 17.60 -11.60 32.03
C THR A 276 18.06 -12.71 31.09
N ASN A 277 18.28 -12.44 29.82
CA ASN A 277 18.81 -13.43 28.89
C ASN A 277 20.26 -13.74 29.25
N PRO A 278 20.61 -15.00 29.57
CA PRO A 278 21.95 -15.39 30.00
C PRO A 278 23.03 -15.18 28.89
N ASP A 279 22.65 -14.94 27.67
CA ASP A 279 23.57 -14.67 26.55
C ASP A 279 24.00 -13.18 26.45
N TYR A 280 23.36 -12.29 27.21
CA TYR A 280 23.77 -10.89 27.32
C TYR A 280 24.99 -10.75 28.27
N GLY A 281 26.04 -10.13 27.80
CA GLY A 281 27.28 -9.93 28.55
C GLY A 281 28.29 -11.08 28.43
N THR A 282 28.05 -12.12 27.64
CA THR A 282 29.03 -13.18 27.36
C THR A 282 29.81 -12.90 26.07
N ALA A 283 31.11 -13.26 26.08
CA ALA A 283 32.05 -12.98 24.96
C ALA A 283 31.76 -13.73 23.65
N THR A 284 30.65 -14.43 23.52
CA THR A 284 30.33 -15.33 22.39
C THR A 284 28.93 -15.16 21.82
N TYR A 285 28.47 -13.90 21.73
CA TYR A 285 27.18 -13.65 21.10
C TYR A 285 27.29 -13.77 19.59
N ASN A 286 26.75 -14.83 19.02
CA ASN A 286 26.92 -15.18 17.60
C ASN A 286 25.56 -15.42 16.94
N ASN A 287 24.59 -14.51 17.19
CA ASN A 287 23.23 -14.69 16.78
C ASN A 287 22.90 -13.96 15.48
N ILE A 288 22.12 -14.59 14.63
CA ILE A 288 21.44 -13.93 13.52
C ILE A 288 20.23 -13.20 14.10
N LEU A 289 20.19 -11.89 13.90
CA LEU A 289 19.12 -11.02 14.42
C LEU A 289 18.38 -10.35 13.26
N ASP A 290 17.12 -9.98 13.53
CA ASP A 290 16.23 -9.25 12.62
C ASP A 290 15.94 -10.00 11.31
N GLY A 291 15.80 -9.32 10.19
CA GLY A 291 15.33 -9.93 8.94
C GLY A 291 13.80 -9.95 8.81
N GLN A 292 13.11 -9.07 9.53
CA GLN A 292 11.66 -8.90 9.40
C GLN A 292 11.28 -8.38 8.01
N GLY A 293 10.06 -8.67 7.58
CA GLY A 293 9.50 -8.03 6.39
C GLY A 293 9.33 -6.52 6.61
N LEU A 294 8.47 -6.14 7.54
CA LEU A 294 8.22 -4.76 7.95
C LEU A 294 8.67 -4.55 9.39
N TYR A 295 9.39 -3.47 9.64
CA TYR A 295 9.96 -3.22 10.97
C TYR A 295 9.91 -1.75 11.37
N VAL A 296 9.41 -1.49 12.59
CA VAL A 296 9.53 -0.20 13.27
C VAL A 296 10.30 -0.39 14.57
N THR A 297 11.26 0.49 14.84
CA THR A 297 12.09 0.36 16.05
C THR A 297 12.61 1.69 16.57
N ARG A 298 12.69 1.79 17.88
CA ARG A 298 13.38 2.86 18.63
C ARG A 298 12.90 4.27 18.29
N SER A 299 11.59 4.45 18.10
CA SER A 299 11.01 5.79 17.98
C SER A 299 11.31 6.64 19.21
N ASP A 300 11.36 7.95 19.04
CA ASP A 300 11.47 8.87 20.18
C ASP A 300 10.37 8.54 21.20
N PRO A 301 10.68 8.47 22.50
CA PRO A 301 9.72 8.13 23.54
C PRO A 301 8.47 9.04 23.56
N ASP A 302 8.60 10.28 23.13
CA ASP A 302 7.52 11.26 23.08
C ASP A 302 6.76 11.26 21.74
N TYR A 303 7.21 10.48 20.73
CA TYR A 303 6.52 10.36 19.45
C TYR A 303 5.16 9.70 19.61
N ASN A 304 4.09 10.44 19.36
CA ASN A 304 2.70 10.04 19.60
C ASN A 304 1.87 9.77 18.34
N GLY A 305 2.50 9.68 17.16
CA GLY A 305 1.85 9.35 15.90
C GLY A 305 1.31 7.91 15.86
N THR A 306 0.37 7.66 14.97
CA THR A 306 -0.13 6.33 14.68
C THR A 306 0.58 5.75 13.46
N PHE A 307 1.01 4.49 13.57
CA PHE A 307 1.56 3.71 12.47
C PHE A 307 0.48 2.81 11.88
N LEU A 308 0.35 2.81 10.56
CA LEU A 308 -0.59 1.98 9.82
C LEU A 308 0.14 0.96 8.96
N PHE A 309 -0.23 -0.30 9.14
CA PHE A 309 0.20 -1.43 8.32
C PHE A 309 -1.04 -2.06 7.71
N GLU A 310 -1.25 -1.90 6.40
CA GLU A 310 -2.45 -2.41 5.76
C GLU A 310 -2.19 -3.00 4.38
N ASN A 311 -2.94 -4.03 4.02
CA ASN A 311 -2.84 -4.72 2.72
C ASN A 311 -1.42 -5.23 2.38
N ASN A 312 -0.52 -5.42 3.34
CA ASN A 312 0.80 -5.94 3.02
C ASN A 312 0.78 -7.48 2.90
N LEU A 313 1.55 -7.99 1.95
CA LEU A 313 1.83 -9.40 1.78
C LEU A 313 3.28 -9.67 2.23
N CYS A 314 3.46 -10.31 3.39
CA CYS A 314 4.78 -10.64 3.95
C CYS A 314 4.99 -12.15 3.93
N VAL A 315 5.91 -12.64 3.09
CA VAL A 315 6.11 -14.07 2.85
C VAL A 315 7.57 -14.47 3.05
N ASN A 316 7.81 -15.51 3.83
CA ASN A 316 9.13 -16.14 3.92
C ASN A 316 10.26 -15.16 4.29
N ASN A 317 10.01 -14.22 5.19
CA ASN A 317 11.04 -13.32 5.72
C ASN A 317 11.74 -13.90 6.94
N GLY A 318 12.87 -13.33 7.32
CA GLY A 318 13.81 -13.91 8.28
C GLY A 318 13.26 -14.07 9.69
N LYS A 319 12.36 -13.22 10.11
CA LYS A 319 11.77 -13.24 11.46
C LYS A 319 10.26 -13.02 11.39
N ASN A 320 9.75 -11.92 11.93
CA ASN A 320 8.34 -11.58 11.81
C ASN A 320 7.98 -11.14 10.40
N GLY A 321 6.73 -11.35 10.00
CA GLY A 321 6.18 -10.61 8.89
C GLY A 321 6.19 -9.12 9.20
N ILE A 322 5.61 -8.74 10.36
CA ILE A 322 5.60 -7.35 10.85
C ILE A 322 6.08 -7.29 12.30
N ASN A 323 7.01 -6.39 12.60
CA ASN A 323 7.47 -6.13 13.96
C ASN A 323 7.44 -4.62 14.26
N PHE A 324 6.73 -4.23 15.30
CA PHE A 324 6.66 -2.88 15.83
C PHE A 324 7.21 -2.89 17.24
N ASP A 325 8.37 -2.26 17.47
CA ASP A 325 9.08 -2.37 18.75
C ASP A 325 9.61 -1.02 19.24
N ASN A 326 9.44 -0.77 20.53
CA ASN A 326 10.02 0.34 21.29
C ASN A 326 9.62 1.73 20.74
N SER A 327 8.31 1.98 20.74
CA SER A 327 7.68 3.25 20.36
C SER A 327 6.62 3.59 21.42
N LEU A 328 7.05 4.00 22.60
CA LEU A 328 6.29 3.98 23.86
C LEU A 328 5.00 4.80 23.85
N SER A 329 4.97 5.93 23.16
CA SER A 329 3.82 6.83 23.08
C SER A 329 3.03 6.69 21.78
N ALA A 330 3.53 5.89 20.83
CA ALA A 330 2.90 5.67 19.54
C ALA A 330 1.87 4.53 19.59
N SER A 331 0.91 4.59 18.66
CA SER A 331 -0.07 3.53 18.43
C SER A 331 0.21 2.81 17.12
N ALA A 332 -0.22 1.55 17.00
CA ALA A 332 -0.07 0.77 15.78
C ALA A 332 -1.40 0.10 15.37
N ILE A 333 -1.73 0.19 14.09
CA ILE A 333 -2.87 -0.47 13.47
C ILE A 333 -2.33 -1.46 12.42
N PHE A 334 -2.70 -2.71 12.56
CA PHE A 334 -2.40 -3.79 11.62
C PHE A 334 -3.72 -4.30 11.08
N GLN A 335 -4.02 -3.97 9.83
CA GLN A 335 -5.30 -4.34 9.22
C GLN A 335 -5.14 -4.92 7.82
N ASN A 336 -5.93 -5.93 7.49
CA ASN A 336 -5.97 -6.57 6.16
C ASN A 336 -4.59 -7.00 5.62
N ASN A 337 -3.64 -7.40 6.48
CA ASN A 337 -2.37 -7.96 6.00
C ASN A 337 -2.46 -9.48 5.83
N THR A 338 -1.70 -10.01 4.87
CA THR A 338 -1.48 -11.45 4.70
C THR A 338 -0.03 -11.76 5.05
N ILE A 339 0.18 -12.58 6.07
CA ILE A 339 1.48 -12.91 6.63
C ILE A 339 1.65 -14.42 6.57
N TYR A 340 2.62 -14.90 5.76
CA TYR A 340 2.74 -16.29 5.43
C TYR A 340 4.16 -16.82 5.61
N TYR A 341 4.35 -17.85 6.43
CA TYR A 341 5.58 -18.63 6.60
C TYR A 341 6.84 -17.81 6.88
N ASN A 342 6.75 -16.70 7.60
CA ASN A 342 7.92 -15.95 8.06
C ASN A 342 8.63 -16.69 9.22
N GLY A 343 9.79 -16.20 9.66
CA GLY A 343 10.62 -16.84 10.67
C GLY A 343 11.70 -17.78 10.11
N VAL A 344 12.18 -17.52 8.90
CA VAL A 344 13.18 -18.36 8.24
C VAL A 344 14.56 -18.32 8.89
N HIS A 345 14.84 -17.29 9.72
CA HIS A 345 16.14 -17.15 10.36
C HIS A 345 16.50 -18.35 11.28
N GLU A 346 15.52 -19.02 11.89
CA GLU A 346 15.75 -20.24 12.67
C GLU A 346 16.38 -21.35 11.81
N ILE A 347 15.95 -21.47 10.55
CA ILE A 347 16.50 -22.44 9.60
C ILE A 347 17.89 -21.99 9.14
N ILE A 348 18.12 -20.71 8.96
CA ILE A 348 19.41 -20.16 8.54
C ILE A 348 20.46 -20.26 9.66
N GLN A 349 20.06 -20.26 10.91
CA GLN A 349 20.98 -20.48 12.02
C GLN A 349 21.65 -21.85 11.99
N ASP A 350 21.00 -22.88 11.47
CA ASP A 350 21.62 -24.19 11.29
C ASP A 350 22.84 -24.12 10.37
N LEU A 351 22.81 -23.28 9.33
CA LEU A 351 23.97 -23.01 8.48
C LEU A 351 25.09 -22.33 9.26
N SER A 352 24.75 -21.39 10.14
CA SER A 352 25.72 -20.73 11.02
C SER A 352 26.41 -21.73 11.95
N VAL A 353 25.65 -22.66 12.55
CA VAL A 353 26.19 -23.74 13.38
C VAL A 353 27.09 -24.68 12.58
N ALA A 354 26.69 -25.07 11.38
CA ALA A 354 27.50 -25.92 10.48
C ALA A 354 28.84 -25.26 10.11
N ASN A 355 28.92 -23.92 10.14
CA ASN A 355 30.16 -23.14 9.95
C ASN A 355 30.90 -22.82 11.24
N GLY A 356 30.58 -23.51 12.35
CA GLY A 356 31.30 -23.40 13.61
C GLY A 356 30.82 -22.29 14.54
N ASN A 357 29.70 -21.65 14.25
CA ASN A 357 29.09 -20.63 15.11
C ASN A 357 28.19 -21.28 16.18
N THR A 358 27.94 -20.55 17.27
CA THR A 358 27.04 -21.01 18.34
C THR A 358 25.59 -20.83 17.90
N ALA A 359 24.78 -21.89 18.03
CA ALA A 359 23.34 -21.77 17.80
C ALA A 359 22.68 -20.81 18.79
N HIS A 360 21.82 -19.96 18.30
CA HIS A 360 20.99 -19.11 19.16
C HIS A 360 19.69 -19.83 19.55
N ARG A 361 19.23 -19.54 20.76
CA ARG A 361 17.89 -19.92 21.24
C ARG A 361 16.89 -18.82 20.88
N GLY A 362 16.75 -18.50 19.59
CA GLY A 362 15.86 -17.43 19.15
C GLY A 362 14.39 -17.70 19.52
N GLN A 363 13.64 -16.63 19.74
CA GLN A 363 12.19 -16.72 19.79
C GLN A 363 11.67 -17.05 18.40
N LYS A 364 10.88 -18.09 18.27
CA LYS A 364 10.21 -18.43 17.05
C LYS A 364 9.00 -17.51 16.85
N VAL A 365 9.19 -16.42 16.15
CA VAL A 365 8.14 -15.44 15.86
C VAL A 365 7.99 -15.32 14.34
N GLY A 366 6.82 -15.64 13.83
CA GLY A 366 6.56 -15.60 12.38
C GLY A 366 5.49 -14.60 11.98
N GLY A 367 4.60 -14.24 12.90
CA GLY A 367 3.46 -13.38 12.62
C GLY A 367 3.71 -11.89 12.92
N ILE A 368 2.77 -11.28 13.63
CA ILE A 368 2.82 -9.88 14.06
C ILE A 368 3.35 -9.81 15.50
N LYS A 369 4.30 -8.91 15.74
CA LYS A 369 4.72 -8.54 17.08
C LYS A 369 4.60 -7.03 17.26
N SER A 370 3.95 -6.60 18.35
CA SER A 370 3.91 -5.21 18.80
C SER A 370 4.32 -5.14 20.27
N ASN A 371 5.43 -4.48 20.54
CA ASN A 371 6.07 -4.47 21.86
C ASN A 371 6.45 -3.05 22.29
N ARG A 372 6.18 -2.70 23.56
CA ARG A 372 6.46 -1.37 24.13
C ARG A 372 5.83 -0.24 23.33
N VAL A 373 4.52 -0.29 23.22
CA VAL A 373 3.69 0.68 22.45
C VAL A 373 2.52 1.14 23.31
N LEU A 374 1.92 2.26 22.94
CA LEU A 374 0.73 2.77 23.62
C LEU A 374 -0.47 1.87 23.34
N ASN A 375 -0.91 1.78 22.08
CA ASN A 375 -2.04 0.97 21.67
C ASN A 375 -1.68 0.06 20.51
N ALA A 376 -2.31 -1.12 20.44
CA ALA A 376 -2.17 -2.06 19.34
C ALA A 376 -3.55 -2.56 18.86
N THR A 377 -3.83 -2.37 17.59
CA THR A 377 -5.05 -2.86 16.91
C THR A 377 -4.64 -3.86 15.84
N VAL A 378 -5.16 -5.07 15.89
CA VAL A 378 -4.87 -6.18 14.96
C VAL A 378 -6.19 -6.72 14.46
N VAL A 379 -6.60 -6.33 13.26
CA VAL A 379 -7.94 -6.63 12.72
C VAL A 379 -7.84 -7.04 11.24
N ASN A 380 -8.66 -8.00 10.83
CA ASN A 380 -8.77 -8.47 9.44
C ASN A 380 -7.47 -9.04 8.85
N ASN A 381 -6.55 -9.58 9.64
CA ASN A 381 -5.32 -10.14 9.10
C ASN A 381 -5.42 -11.65 8.91
N ILE A 382 -4.74 -12.18 7.89
CA ILE A 382 -4.45 -13.61 7.74
C ILE A 382 -3.01 -13.86 8.17
N ILE A 383 -2.80 -14.70 9.17
CA ILE A 383 -1.49 -15.03 9.70
C ILE A 383 -1.31 -16.54 9.72
N VAL A 384 -0.44 -17.02 8.83
CA VAL A 384 -0.09 -18.45 8.70
C VAL A 384 1.38 -18.62 9.08
N THR A 385 1.65 -19.29 10.20
CA THR A 385 3.03 -19.58 10.62
C THR A 385 3.51 -20.93 10.09
N ARG A 386 4.82 -21.20 10.20
CA ARG A 386 5.44 -22.43 9.71
C ARG A 386 4.95 -23.68 10.45
N ASP A 387 4.80 -23.56 11.76
CA ASP A 387 4.31 -24.62 12.65
C ASP A 387 3.83 -24.03 13.99
N ASN A 388 3.31 -24.89 14.85
CA ASN A 388 2.79 -24.51 16.17
C ASN A 388 3.88 -24.09 17.19
N LEU A 389 5.15 -24.07 16.81
CA LEU A 389 6.22 -23.58 17.67
C LEU A 389 6.48 -22.08 17.47
N PHE A 390 5.96 -21.50 16.40
CA PHE A 390 6.07 -20.06 16.10
C PHE A 390 4.92 -19.28 16.78
N SER A 391 5.19 -18.04 17.17
CA SER A 391 4.15 -17.11 17.61
C SER A 391 3.50 -16.48 16.38
N ALA A 392 2.20 -16.62 16.27
CA ALA A 392 1.40 -15.91 15.25
C ALA A 392 1.19 -14.45 15.65
N LEU A 393 1.01 -14.19 16.95
CA LEU A 393 0.81 -12.85 17.50
C LEU A 393 1.56 -12.72 18.83
N GLU A 394 2.25 -11.59 19.02
CA GLU A 394 2.82 -11.18 20.32
C GLU A 394 2.52 -9.70 20.59
N LEU A 395 1.88 -9.41 21.72
CA LEU A 395 1.56 -8.05 22.17
C LEU A 395 2.09 -7.76 23.58
N PRO A 396 3.40 -7.97 23.84
CA PRO A 396 3.96 -7.70 25.15
C PRO A 396 4.11 -6.19 25.39
N ASN A 397 3.97 -5.78 26.65
CA ASN A 397 4.24 -4.39 27.09
C ASN A 397 3.47 -3.30 26.31
N VAL A 398 2.24 -3.58 25.90
CA VAL A 398 1.31 -2.55 25.41
C VAL A 398 0.73 -1.85 26.62
N SER A 399 0.91 -0.54 26.73
CA SER A 399 0.54 0.22 27.95
C SER A 399 -0.93 0.65 27.99
N GLY A 400 -1.56 0.80 26.82
CA GLY A 400 -2.97 1.17 26.65
C GLY A 400 -3.83 0.00 26.17
N SER A 401 -4.62 0.24 25.11
CA SER A 401 -5.59 -0.71 24.58
C SER A 401 -4.95 -1.77 23.67
N ARG A 402 -5.55 -2.96 23.68
CA ARG A 402 -5.33 -4.03 22.71
C ARG A 402 -6.66 -4.42 22.09
N THR A 403 -6.72 -4.43 20.78
CA THR A 403 -7.88 -4.90 20.01
C THR A 403 -7.41 -5.96 19.04
N VAL A 404 -7.96 -7.18 19.13
CA VAL A 404 -7.62 -8.30 18.25
C VAL A 404 -8.92 -8.98 17.82
N SER A 405 -9.38 -8.73 16.61
CA SER A 405 -10.66 -9.27 16.11
C SER A 405 -10.62 -9.55 14.62
N ASN A 406 -11.50 -10.42 14.14
CA ASN A 406 -11.66 -10.73 12.72
C ASN A 406 -10.35 -11.12 12.01
N ASN A 407 -9.47 -11.87 12.69
CA ASN A 407 -8.25 -12.40 12.09
C ASN A 407 -8.37 -13.91 11.85
N ILE A 408 -7.64 -14.41 10.85
CA ILE A 408 -7.39 -15.83 10.68
C ILE A 408 -5.98 -16.15 11.18
N PHE A 409 -5.87 -17.10 12.10
CA PHE A 409 -4.62 -17.65 12.59
C PHE A 409 -4.54 -19.14 12.22
N LEU A 410 -3.60 -19.52 11.37
CA LEU A 410 -3.34 -20.92 11.05
C LEU A 410 -1.95 -21.29 11.54
N ASN A 411 -1.88 -22.33 12.35
CA ASN A 411 -0.70 -22.70 13.14
C ASN A 411 -0.24 -21.54 14.05
N GLY A 412 0.68 -21.80 14.95
CA GLY A 412 1.31 -20.76 15.76
C GLY A 412 0.55 -20.39 17.03
N ASN A 413 1.35 -19.91 17.98
CA ASN A 413 0.86 -19.60 19.31
C ASN A 413 0.26 -18.20 19.35
N LEU A 414 -0.83 -18.06 20.08
CA LEU A 414 -1.44 -16.79 20.46
C LEU A 414 -1.08 -16.42 21.90
N PRO A 415 -1.10 -15.12 22.27
CA PRO A 415 -0.93 -14.69 23.65
C PRO A 415 -1.95 -15.34 24.57
N SER A 416 -1.48 -16.00 25.61
CA SER A 416 -2.29 -16.74 26.56
C SER A 416 -1.83 -16.50 28.01
N ASP A 417 -2.69 -16.76 28.95
CA ASP A 417 -2.38 -16.74 30.39
C ASP A 417 -1.55 -17.96 30.83
N GLU A 418 -1.28 -18.06 32.12
CA GLU A 418 -0.51 -19.17 32.71
C GLU A 418 -1.19 -20.55 32.60
N ASN A 419 -2.49 -20.59 32.32
CA ASN A 419 -3.27 -21.80 32.08
C ASN A 419 -3.34 -22.20 30.60
N GLY A 420 -2.84 -21.35 29.72
CA GLY A 420 -2.91 -21.52 28.25
C GLY A 420 -4.20 -20.97 27.61
N ASP A 421 -5.04 -20.29 28.40
CA ASP A 421 -6.25 -19.66 27.87
C ASP A 421 -5.91 -18.32 27.17
N PRO A 422 -6.44 -18.03 25.97
CA PRO A 422 -6.23 -16.75 25.28
C PRO A 422 -6.64 -15.56 26.15
N TYR A 423 -5.84 -14.49 26.14
CA TYR A 423 -6.21 -13.27 26.87
C TYR A 423 -7.52 -12.66 26.38
N ASN A 424 -8.26 -11.99 27.28
CA ASN A 424 -9.59 -11.41 26.99
C ASN A 424 -9.59 -10.35 25.89
N TYR A 425 -8.44 -9.75 25.56
CA TYR A 425 -8.34 -8.81 24.44
C TYR A 425 -8.32 -9.50 23.07
N ILE A 426 -8.20 -10.81 23.03
CA ILE A 426 -8.46 -11.60 21.81
C ILE A 426 -9.96 -11.78 21.76
N SER A 427 -10.63 -10.77 21.19
CA SER A 427 -12.08 -10.64 21.18
C SER A 427 -12.75 -11.67 20.25
N CYS A 428 -14.04 -11.54 20.06
CA CYS A 428 -14.79 -12.39 19.14
C CYS A 428 -14.28 -12.31 17.70
N CYS A 429 -14.74 -13.25 16.89
CA CYS A 429 -14.64 -13.25 15.43
C CYS A 429 -13.24 -13.60 14.88
N ASN A 430 -12.26 -13.93 15.71
CA ASN A 430 -11.03 -14.53 15.24
C ASN A 430 -11.24 -16.01 14.91
N MET A 431 -10.70 -16.45 13.79
CA MET A 431 -10.69 -17.85 13.36
C MET A 431 -9.34 -18.47 13.70
N ILE A 432 -9.32 -19.43 14.59
CA ILE A 432 -8.09 -20.07 15.10
C ILE A 432 -7.97 -21.46 14.52
N ASP A 433 -6.79 -21.83 14.01
CA ASP A 433 -6.48 -23.10 13.34
C ASP A 433 -7.39 -23.37 12.11
N ILE A 434 -7.75 -22.32 11.42
CA ILE A 434 -8.55 -22.36 10.19
C ILE A 434 -7.68 -22.04 8.98
N ASP A 435 -7.72 -22.90 7.95
CA ASP A 435 -7.03 -22.69 6.69
C ASP A 435 -7.71 -21.56 5.88
N PRO A 436 -7.02 -20.50 5.49
CA PRO A 436 -7.59 -19.43 4.66
C PRO A 436 -7.92 -19.86 3.23
N LEU A 437 -7.50 -21.03 2.79
CA LEU A 437 -7.74 -21.58 1.45
C LEU A 437 -7.30 -20.65 0.31
N PHE A 438 -6.03 -20.30 0.31
CA PHE A 438 -5.42 -19.57 -0.81
C PHE A 438 -5.44 -20.37 -2.11
N ALA A 439 -5.51 -19.69 -3.24
CA ALA A 439 -5.56 -20.32 -4.56
C ALA A 439 -4.31 -21.17 -4.88
N ASN A 440 -3.13 -20.72 -4.47
CA ASN A 440 -1.89 -21.49 -4.55
C ASN A 440 -0.84 -21.01 -3.55
N SER A 441 -0.88 -21.55 -2.34
CA SER A 441 0.09 -21.23 -1.28
C SER A 441 0.99 -22.44 -1.01
N PRO A 442 2.21 -22.48 -1.55
CA PRO A 442 3.09 -23.64 -1.38
C PRO A 442 3.61 -23.73 0.05
N LEU A 443 3.84 -24.96 0.50
CA LEU A 443 4.56 -25.22 1.74
C LEU A 443 6.04 -24.86 1.56
N ILE A 444 6.48 -23.80 2.23
CA ILE A 444 7.86 -23.33 2.18
C ILE A 444 8.63 -23.99 3.34
N VAL A 445 9.55 -24.87 3.02
CA VAL A 445 10.33 -25.59 4.04
C VAL A 445 11.69 -24.93 4.26
N ASN A 446 12.44 -24.67 3.19
CA ASN A 446 13.78 -24.09 3.20
C ASN A 446 14.03 -23.28 1.93
N GLY A 447 14.84 -22.22 2.06
CA GLY A 447 15.31 -21.42 0.94
C GLY A 447 14.30 -20.37 0.43
N ALA A 448 14.65 -19.74 -0.67
CA ALA A 448 13.84 -18.71 -1.30
C ALA A 448 12.62 -19.33 -2.02
N ILE A 449 11.52 -18.60 -1.98
CA ILE A 449 10.29 -18.93 -2.72
C ILE A 449 10.33 -18.21 -4.08
N ASP A 450 9.81 -18.86 -5.10
CA ASP A 450 9.49 -18.23 -6.38
C ASP A 450 8.05 -17.71 -6.34
N MET A 451 7.89 -16.39 -6.12
CA MET A 451 6.58 -15.76 -6.02
C MET A 451 5.77 -15.86 -7.31
N SER A 452 6.40 -16.04 -8.47
CA SER A 452 5.70 -16.24 -9.75
C SER A 452 4.90 -17.54 -9.81
N GLN A 453 5.18 -18.46 -8.90
CA GLN A 453 4.51 -19.78 -8.79
C GLN A 453 3.49 -19.79 -7.63
N THR A 454 3.19 -18.65 -7.03
CA THR A 454 2.26 -18.53 -5.90
C THR A 454 1.07 -17.67 -6.25
N ASN A 455 -0.04 -17.91 -5.56
CA ASN A 455 -1.22 -17.06 -5.60
C ASN A 455 -1.88 -17.05 -4.21
N PHE A 456 -1.86 -15.89 -3.55
CA PHE A 456 -2.43 -15.68 -2.23
C PHE A 456 -3.85 -15.06 -2.28
N GLU A 457 -4.46 -15.00 -3.47
CA GLU A 457 -5.88 -14.70 -3.59
C GLU A 457 -6.72 -15.82 -2.91
N LEU A 458 -7.90 -15.46 -2.45
CA LEU A 458 -8.81 -16.39 -1.80
C LEU A 458 -9.51 -17.28 -2.82
N THR A 459 -9.75 -18.56 -2.47
CA THR A 459 -10.66 -19.40 -3.24
C THR A 459 -12.11 -19.15 -2.83
N GLN A 460 -13.07 -19.54 -3.66
CA GLN A 460 -14.52 -19.37 -3.39
C GLN A 460 -15.01 -20.00 -2.08
N ASP A 461 -14.28 -20.99 -1.57
CA ASP A 461 -14.63 -21.68 -0.33
C ASP A 461 -13.88 -21.15 0.89
N SER A 462 -13.14 -20.03 0.72
CA SER A 462 -12.34 -19.45 1.79
C SER A 462 -13.22 -18.93 2.93
N PRO A 463 -12.89 -19.28 4.18
CA PRO A 463 -13.58 -18.72 5.34
C PRO A 463 -13.25 -17.24 5.59
N ALA A 464 -12.31 -16.67 4.87
CA ALA A 464 -11.93 -15.26 4.94
C ALA A 464 -12.95 -14.35 4.24
N ILE A 465 -13.74 -14.91 3.30
CA ILE A 465 -14.72 -14.15 2.52
C ILE A 465 -15.83 -13.66 3.45
N ASP A 466 -16.19 -12.38 3.35
CA ASP A 466 -17.25 -11.70 4.10
C ASP A 466 -17.07 -11.80 5.65
N ALA A 467 -15.86 -11.95 6.14
CA ALA A 467 -15.59 -12.21 7.56
C ALA A 467 -14.85 -11.08 8.27
N GLY A 468 -14.46 -10.03 7.56
CA GLY A 468 -13.76 -8.88 8.09
C GLY A 468 -14.68 -7.84 8.76
N ASP A 469 -14.06 -6.93 9.51
CA ASP A 469 -14.73 -5.75 10.08
C ASP A 469 -14.55 -4.56 9.13
N PRO A 470 -15.61 -4.04 8.51
CA PRO A 470 -15.51 -2.95 7.54
C PRO A 470 -15.03 -1.61 8.16
N ASN A 471 -15.11 -1.44 9.48
CA ASN A 471 -14.59 -0.24 10.15
C ASN A 471 -13.05 -0.18 10.21
N PHE A 472 -12.39 -1.31 9.94
CA PHE A 472 -10.93 -1.46 9.94
C PHE A 472 -10.46 -2.01 8.59
N SER A 473 -10.98 -1.47 7.50
CA SER A 473 -10.61 -1.93 6.17
C SER A 473 -10.20 -0.75 5.29
N PRO A 474 -9.10 -0.89 4.51
CA PRO A 474 -8.76 0.07 3.47
C PRO A 474 -9.80 0.05 2.35
N LEU A 475 -9.84 1.12 1.55
CA LEU A 475 -10.79 1.26 0.44
C LEU A 475 -10.63 0.17 -0.63
N ASP A 476 -9.39 -0.18 -0.92
CA ASP A 476 -9.03 -1.14 -1.96
C ASP A 476 -8.19 -2.26 -1.35
N ASP A 477 -8.16 -3.41 -1.99
CA ASP A 477 -7.25 -4.49 -1.67
C ASP A 477 -5.81 -4.23 -2.20
N ILE A 478 -4.89 -5.17 -2.03
CA ILE A 478 -3.51 -5.04 -2.51
C ILE A 478 -3.39 -4.92 -4.04
N LEU A 479 -4.38 -5.41 -4.79
CA LEU A 479 -4.45 -5.33 -6.25
C LEU A 479 -5.17 -4.08 -6.76
N GLY A 480 -5.76 -3.28 -5.86
CA GLY A 480 -6.57 -2.12 -6.18
C GLY A 480 -8.02 -2.47 -6.52
N ASN A 481 -8.49 -3.66 -6.14
CA ASN A 481 -9.91 -3.98 -6.23
C ASN A 481 -10.64 -3.30 -5.07
N PRO A 482 -11.75 -2.59 -5.32
CA PRO A 482 -12.51 -1.93 -4.25
C PRO A 482 -13.10 -2.97 -3.29
N ARG A 483 -12.99 -2.70 -1.98
CA ARG A 483 -13.58 -3.54 -0.96
C ARG A 483 -15.05 -3.20 -0.74
N PRO A 484 -15.94 -4.19 -0.56
CA PRO A 484 -17.34 -3.97 -0.24
C PRO A 484 -17.51 -3.13 1.04
N GLY A 485 -18.49 -2.24 1.06
CA GLY A 485 -18.75 -1.38 2.22
C GLY A 485 -17.70 -0.29 2.46
N THR A 486 -16.55 -0.36 1.79
CA THR A 486 -15.54 0.70 1.73
C THR A 486 -15.71 1.43 0.41
N THR A 487 -15.87 2.72 0.45
CA THR A 487 -16.26 3.45 -0.74
C THR A 487 -15.20 4.47 -1.11
N ASN A 488 -14.87 4.57 -2.40
CA ASN A 488 -14.05 5.65 -2.96
C ASN A 488 -14.69 7.05 -2.81
N GLY A 489 -15.71 7.16 -1.95
CA GLY A 489 -16.38 8.39 -1.60
C GLY A 489 -15.73 9.07 -0.40
N ILE A 490 -15.81 10.39 -0.34
CA ILE A 490 -15.44 11.18 0.84
C ILE A 490 -16.33 10.77 2.03
N SER A 491 -17.57 10.38 1.74
CA SER A 491 -18.51 9.72 2.64
C SER A 491 -19.54 8.94 1.83
N SER A 492 -19.83 7.71 2.23
CA SER A 492 -20.82 6.90 1.52
C SER A 492 -21.37 5.81 2.43
N THR A 493 -22.57 5.35 2.14
CA THR A 493 -23.23 4.27 2.86
C THR A 493 -24.38 3.69 2.04
N SER A 494 -24.50 2.36 2.08
CA SER A 494 -25.64 1.59 1.59
C SER A 494 -26.60 1.19 2.68
N PHE A 495 -26.37 1.62 3.91
CA PHE A 495 -27.20 1.32 5.08
C PHE A 495 -27.35 -0.17 5.45
N GLU A 496 -26.52 -1.06 4.94
CA GLU A 496 -26.62 -2.49 5.21
C GLU A 496 -26.34 -2.88 6.66
N ASN A 497 -25.38 -2.22 7.30
CA ASN A 497 -24.93 -2.61 8.64
C ASN A 497 -25.09 -1.49 9.68
N SER A 498 -25.28 -0.24 9.25
CA SER A 498 -25.41 0.90 10.13
C SER A 498 -26.08 2.08 9.43
N THR A 499 -26.40 3.12 10.19
CA THR A 499 -26.94 4.36 9.61
C THR A 499 -25.88 5.19 8.87
N GLY A 500 -24.62 4.71 8.77
CA GLY A 500 -23.52 5.44 8.10
C GLY A 500 -23.28 6.85 8.64
N GLY A 501 -23.50 7.09 9.93
CA GLY A 501 -23.42 8.41 10.55
C GLY A 501 -24.66 9.31 10.38
N TRP A 502 -25.67 8.84 9.65
CA TRP A 502 -26.95 9.56 9.55
C TRP A 502 -27.70 9.53 10.88
N THR A 503 -28.30 10.65 11.24
CA THR A 503 -29.07 10.83 12.47
C THR A 503 -30.44 11.43 12.18
N ALA A 504 -31.40 11.21 13.07
CA ALA A 504 -32.74 11.78 12.95
C ALA A 504 -32.73 13.32 12.92
N PHE A 505 -33.55 13.90 12.08
CA PHE A 505 -33.75 15.34 11.98
C PHE A 505 -35.25 15.68 11.99
N GLY A 506 -35.86 15.63 13.17
CA GLY A 506 -37.28 15.83 13.37
C GLY A 506 -38.20 14.66 12.96
N SER A 507 -37.61 13.50 12.68
CA SER A 507 -38.27 12.27 12.30
C SER A 507 -37.74 11.10 13.11
N ASN A 508 -38.23 9.89 12.89
CA ASN A 508 -37.56 8.64 13.27
C ASN A 508 -36.82 8.08 12.08
N ILE A 509 -35.68 7.42 12.33
CA ILE A 509 -34.91 6.70 11.33
C ILE A 509 -34.64 5.27 11.80
N THR A 510 -34.75 4.31 10.91
CA THR A 510 -34.46 2.90 11.19
C THR A 510 -33.84 2.23 9.96
N ILE A 511 -32.89 1.32 10.18
CA ILE A 511 -32.46 0.40 9.12
C ILE A 511 -33.61 -0.56 8.86
N SER A 512 -34.01 -0.70 7.62
CA SER A 512 -35.18 -1.43 7.21
C SER A 512 -34.87 -2.42 6.08
N ASN A 513 -35.40 -3.62 6.20
CA ASN A 513 -35.36 -4.66 5.17
C ASN A 513 -36.65 -4.73 4.36
N LEU A 514 -37.50 -3.71 4.41
CA LEU A 514 -38.75 -3.68 3.66
C LEU A 514 -38.53 -3.42 2.17
N ASP A 515 -37.52 -2.61 1.86
CA ASP A 515 -37.13 -2.27 0.50
C ASP A 515 -35.66 -1.80 0.48
N SER A 516 -34.92 -2.07 -0.58
CA SER A 516 -33.55 -1.62 -0.79
C SER A 516 -33.28 -1.35 -2.26
N LYS A 517 -32.36 -0.45 -2.57
CA LYS A 517 -31.87 -0.21 -3.94
C LYS A 517 -30.79 -1.24 -4.30
N THR A 518 -29.83 -1.42 -3.42
CA THR A 518 -28.84 -2.50 -3.47
C THR A 518 -28.86 -3.27 -2.15
N GLY A 519 -28.21 -4.42 -2.08
CA GLY A 519 -28.18 -5.25 -0.87
C GLY A 519 -29.56 -5.65 -0.34
N ASN A 520 -29.70 -5.67 0.99
CA ASN A 520 -30.89 -6.16 1.70
C ASN A 520 -31.56 -5.11 2.59
N GLN A 521 -30.95 -3.95 2.81
CA GLN A 521 -31.40 -2.94 3.75
C GLN A 521 -31.30 -1.53 3.18
N SER A 522 -32.07 -0.62 3.73
CA SER A 522 -32.02 0.82 3.45
C SER A 522 -32.36 1.61 4.69
N LEU A 523 -32.16 2.93 4.68
CA LEU A 523 -32.57 3.81 5.78
C LEU A 523 -34.01 4.28 5.57
N MET A 524 -34.91 3.86 6.43
CA MET A 524 -36.32 4.27 6.44
C MET A 524 -36.50 5.50 7.34
N ILE A 525 -37.20 6.52 6.83
CA ILE A 525 -37.55 7.76 7.52
C ILE A 525 -39.05 7.80 7.77
N THR A 526 -39.44 7.84 9.04
CA THR A 526 -40.86 7.79 9.50
C THR A 526 -41.20 8.92 10.46
N ASP A 527 -42.49 9.00 10.86
CA ASP A 527 -43.00 9.94 11.87
C ASP A 527 -42.65 11.41 11.57
N ARG A 528 -42.75 11.80 10.33
CA ARG A 528 -42.57 13.17 9.87
C ARG A 528 -43.81 14.03 10.12
N GLU A 529 -43.63 15.18 10.74
CA GLU A 529 -44.72 16.14 10.97
C GLU A 529 -44.60 17.39 10.09
N LEU A 530 -43.37 17.71 9.60
CA LEU A 530 -43.10 18.93 8.83
C LEU A 530 -42.30 18.54 7.54
N ASN A 531 -42.41 19.39 6.52
CA ASN A 531 -41.77 19.19 5.22
C ASN A 531 -40.25 19.02 5.26
N TRP A 532 -39.58 19.53 6.29
CA TRP A 532 -38.13 19.42 6.45
C TRP A 532 -37.69 18.29 7.40
N HIS A 533 -38.65 17.60 8.04
CA HIS A 533 -38.34 16.44 8.86
C HIS A 533 -37.74 15.31 8.00
N SER A 534 -36.56 14.81 8.38
CA SER A 534 -35.74 13.93 7.58
C SER A 534 -34.70 13.21 8.43
N SER A 535 -33.75 12.53 7.78
CA SER A 535 -32.44 12.18 8.30
C SER A 535 -31.38 13.19 7.84
N LYS A 536 -30.31 13.36 8.60
CA LYS A 536 -29.19 14.26 8.27
C LYS A 536 -27.85 13.59 8.51
N LEU A 537 -26.85 13.97 7.69
CA LEU A 537 -25.44 13.67 7.87
C LEU A 537 -24.65 14.94 8.09
N VAL A 538 -23.85 14.99 9.16
CA VAL A 538 -22.94 16.10 9.45
C VAL A 538 -21.75 16.04 8.50
N LEU A 539 -21.40 17.18 7.90
CA LEU A 539 -20.32 17.31 6.91
C LEU A 539 -19.03 17.91 7.50
N ASP A 540 -19.00 18.16 8.80
CA ASP A 540 -17.84 18.74 9.48
C ASP A 540 -16.62 17.83 9.29
N ASN A 541 -15.49 18.41 8.86
CA ASN A 541 -14.23 17.72 8.53
C ASN A 541 -14.26 16.77 7.31
N LEU A 542 -15.36 16.72 6.57
CA LEU A 542 -15.44 15.94 5.33
C LEU A 542 -15.15 16.76 4.07
N LEU A 543 -15.27 18.09 4.16
CA LEU A 543 -15.15 18.99 3.00
C LEU A 543 -13.95 19.92 3.17
N GLU A 544 -13.20 20.11 2.08
CA GLU A 544 -12.08 21.05 1.98
C GLU A 544 -12.52 22.38 1.36
N LEU A 545 -12.05 23.48 1.94
CA LEU A 545 -12.45 24.82 1.51
C LEU A 545 -11.97 25.13 0.10
N GLY A 546 -12.90 25.51 -0.76
CA GLY A 546 -12.65 25.83 -2.17
C GLY A 546 -12.93 24.67 -3.12
N GLU A 547 -13.06 23.45 -2.60
CA GLU A 547 -13.31 22.27 -3.42
C GLU A 547 -14.79 22.08 -3.75
N SER A 548 -15.04 21.35 -4.81
CA SER A 548 -16.39 21.03 -5.31
C SER A 548 -16.64 19.53 -5.26
N TYR A 549 -17.85 19.19 -4.89
CA TYR A 549 -18.28 17.83 -4.59
C TYR A 549 -19.57 17.49 -5.32
N THR A 550 -19.78 16.22 -5.64
CA THR A 550 -21.05 15.70 -6.14
C THR A 550 -21.67 14.78 -5.08
N PHE A 551 -22.94 14.99 -4.80
CA PHE A 551 -23.78 14.18 -3.92
C PHE A 551 -24.66 13.27 -4.76
N TYR A 552 -24.77 12.02 -4.37
CA TYR A 552 -25.69 11.02 -4.91
C TYR A 552 -26.47 10.39 -3.77
N VAL A 553 -27.75 10.12 -3.98
CA VAL A 553 -28.59 9.31 -3.07
C VAL A 553 -29.79 8.78 -3.82
N TRP A 554 -30.10 7.51 -3.61
CA TRP A 554 -31.33 6.91 -4.13
C TRP A 554 -32.45 7.09 -3.14
N VAL A 555 -33.66 7.41 -3.64
CA VAL A 555 -34.85 7.68 -2.85
C VAL A 555 -36.03 6.89 -3.39
N LYS A 556 -36.83 6.27 -2.51
CA LYS A 556 -38.10 5.63 -2.82
C LYS A 556 -39.13 5.96 -1.75
N LEU A 557 -40.36 6.18 -2.13
CA LEU A 557 -41.45 6.43 -1.17
C LEU A 557 -42.04 5.10 -0.65
N ALA A 558 -42.63 5.14 0.54
CA ALA A 558 -43.42 4.03 1.03
C ALA A 558 -44.70 3.83 0.16
N GLU A 559 -45.28 2.66 0.22
CA GLU A 559 -46.42 2.25 -0.61
C GLU A 559 -47.59 3.25 -0.54
N GLY A 560 -48.08 3.64 -1.69
CA GLY A 560 -49.22 4.55 -1.85
C GLY A 560 -48.88 6.03 -1.89
N PHE A 561 -47.60 6.42 -1.80
CA PHE A 561 -47.20 7.80 -1.82
C PHE A 561 -46.57 8.23 -3.16
N THR A 562 -46.76 9.49 -3.50
CA THR A 562 -46.07 10.19 -4.61
C THR A 562 -45.67 11.59 -4.16
N GLY A 563 -44.62 12.14 -4.73
CA GLY A 563 -44.19 13.49 -4.36
C GLY A 563 -42.83 13.86 -4.96
N THR A 564 -42.17 14.82 -4.34
CA THR A 564 -40.84 15.25 -4.74
C THR A 564 -39.85 15.13 -3.60
N SER A 565 -38.59 14.86 -3.92
CA SER A 565 -37.48 14.85 -2.98
C SER A 565 -36.34 15.75 -3.44
N GLN A 566 -35.49 16.16 -2.53
CA GLN A 566 -34.41 17.11 -2.79
C GLN A 566 -33.25 16.91 -1.83
N ILE A 567 -32.01 16.94 -2.31
CA ILE A 567 -30.82 17.06 -1.47
C ILE A 567 -30.64 18.53 -1.09
N THR A 568 -30.51 18.80 0.20
CA THR A 568 -30.34 20.15 0.74
C THR A 568 -29.23 20.18 1.79
N ILE A 569 -28.35 21.18 1.73
CA ILE A 569 -27.34 21.45 2.75
C ILE A 569 -27.83 22.60 3.62
N LYS A 570 -27.74 22.41 4.95
CA LYS A 570 -27.98 23.45 5.93
C LYS A 570 -26.67 23.92 6.54
N ASN A 571 -26.45 25.24 6.50
CA ASN A 571 -25.47 25.93 7.29
C ASN A 571 -26.09 26.29 8.63
N THR A 572 -25.56 25.71 9.72
CA THR A 572 -26.16 25.89 11.05
C THR A 572 -25.84 27.26 11.68
N SER A 573 -24.64 27.79 11.40
CA SER A 573 -24.20 29.09 11.95
C SER A 573 -24.90 30.24 11.30
N LEU A 574 -25.10 30.22 9.98
CA LEU A 574 -25.77 31.25 9.21
C LEU A 574 -27.30 31.05 9.15
N ASN A 575 -27.78 29.87 9.55
CA ASN A 575 -29.16 29.40 9.39
C ASN A 575 -29.69 29.55 7.95
N THR A 576 -28.84 29.20 6.97
CA THR A 576 -29.15 29.21 5.53
C THR A 576 -29.27 27.81 4.98
N TYR A 577 -30.00 27.69 3.85
CA TYR A 577 -30.27 26.46 3.18
C TYR A 577 -29.82 26.57 1.72
N THR A 578 -29.06 25.57 1.22
CA THR A 578 -28.64 25.50 -0.16
C THR A 578 -29.21 24.23 -0.78
N SER A 579 -30.00 24.35 -1.83
CA SER A 579 -30.47 23.19 -2.61
C SER A 579 -29.36 22.69 -3.48
N VAL A 580 -28.93 21.44 -3.25
CA VAL A 580 -27.93 20.73 -4.08
C VAL A 580 -28.60 20.21 -5.35
N THR A 581 -29.83 19.71 -5.24
CA THR A 581 -30.64 19.30 -6.40
C THR A 581 -31.88 20.16 -6.56
N PRO A 582 -32.51 20.21 -7.74
CA PRO A 582 -33.90 20.65 -7.86
C PRO A 582 -34.82 19.64 -7.13
N ASN A 583 -36.13 19.98 -7.03
CA ASN A 583 -37.12 19.00 -6.60
C ASN A 583 -37.28 17.94 -7.69
N VAL A 584 -37.00 16.69 -7.35
CA VAL A 584 -37.08 15.54 -8.26
C VAL A 584 -38.34 14.74 -7.91
N VAL A 585 -39.12 14.35 -8.91
CA VAL A 585 -40.31 13.49 -8.71
C VAL A 585 -39.87 12.10 -8.29
N VAL A 586 -40.42 11.62 -7.19
CA VAL A 586 -40.16 10.29 -6.60
C VAL A 586 -41.49 9.56 -6.36
N SER A 587 -41.46 8.24 -6.34
CA SER A 587 -42.64 7.42 -6.17
C SER A 587 -42.35 6.15 -5.34
N ASP A 588 -43.40 5.41 -5.02
CA ASP A 588 -43.33 4.11 -4.37
C ASP A 588 -43.03 2.94 -5.36
N GLN A 589 -42.99 3.20 -6.67
CA GLN A 589 -42.85 2.18 -7.68
C GLN A 589 -41.41 1.86 -8.04
N GLN A 590 -40.51 2.84 -7.91
CA GLN A 590 -39.11 2.67 -8.30
C GLN A 590 -38.19 3.59 -7.49
N TRP A 591 -36.96 3.14 -7.27
CA TRP A 591 -35.87 3.93 -6.75
C TRP A 591 -35.49 5.03 -7.75
N THR A 592 -35.29 6.25 -7.26
CA THR A 592 -34.96 7.43 -8.08
C THR A 592 -33.69 8.06 -7.56
N LEU A 593 -32.69 8.22 -8.43
CA LEU A 593 -31.42 8.87 -8.10
C LEU A 593 -31.60 10.38 -8.02
N LEU A 594 -31.14 10.96 -6.91
CA LEU A 594 -30.90 12.38 -6.77
C LEU A 594 -29.41 12.65 -6.87
N SER A 595 -28.99 13.58 -7.72
CA SER A 595 -27.57 13.93 -7.88
C SER A 595 -27.41 15.43 -8.11
N GLY A 596 -26.39 16.03 -7.48
CA GLY A 596 -26.10 17.46 -7.66
C GLY A 596 -24.77 17.86 -7.05
N ASP A 597 -24.25 19.00 -7.53
CA ASP A 597 -22.94 19.52 -7.15
C ASP A 597 -23.06 20.61 -6.07
N TYR A 598 -22.04 20.66 -5.23
CA TYR A 598 -21.88 21.67 -4.20
C TYR A 598 -20.42 22.11 -4.06
N THR A 599 -20.16 23.42 -4.07
CA THR A 599 -18.82 23.96 -3.80
C THR A 599 -18.76 24.49 -2.37
N TYR A 600 -17.82 23.96 -1.57
CA TYR A 600 -17.62 24.40 -0.19
C TYR A 600 -16.79 25.67 -0.16
N SER A 601 -17.49 26.80 -0.12
CA SER A 601 -16.87 28.14 -0.25
C SER A 601 -16.75 28.91 1.05
N THR A 602 -17.36 28.45 2.14
CA THR A 602 -17.38 29.16 3.44
C THR A 602 -17.21 28.15 4.57
N PRO A 603 -16.14 28.23 5.38
CA PRO A 603 -15.95 27.33 6.52
C PRO A 603 -17.07 27.50 7.53
N ASP A 604 -17.82 26.45 7.76
CA ASP A 604 -18.96 26.48 8.69
C ASP A 604 -19.46 25.07 9.04
N ASN A 605 -20.21 24.94 10.11
CA ASN A 605 -20.85 23.69 10.50
C ASN A 605 -22.02 23.39 9.56
N LEU A 606 -21.82 22.38 8.71
CA LEU A 606 -22.77 21.97 7.68
C LEU A 606 -23.36 20.59 7.96
N PHE A 607 -24.59 20.38 7.54
CA PHE A 607 -25.11 19.05 7.36
C PHE A 607 -25.93 18.93 6.07
N VAL A 608 -25.89 17.77 5.46
CA VAL A 608 -26.78 17.40 4.36
C VAL A 608 -28.01 16.66 4.90
N TYR A 609 -29.15 16.87 4.25
CA TYR A 609 -30.36 16.09 4.49
C TYR A 609 -31.12 15.88 3.18
N VAL A 610 -31.88 14.79 3.13
CA VAL A 610 -32.72 14.46 1.98
C VAL A 610 -34.15 14.81 2.31
N LYS A 611 -34.62 15.91 1.77
CA LYS A 611 -35.99 16.36 1.96
C LYS A 611 -36.97 15.41 1.28
N GLY A 612 -37.85 14.80 2.04
CA GLY A 612 -38.90 13.93 1.51
C GLY A 612 -40.11 14.67 0.96
N PRO A 613 -41.16 13.97 0.57
CA PRO A 613 -42.39 14.55 -0.02
C PRO A 613 -43.05 15.55 0.92
N SER A 614 -43.79 16.49 0.32
CA SER A 614 -44.50 17.55 1.09
C SER A 614 -45.57 16.94 1.97
N MET A 615 -45.56 17.30 3.25
CA MET A 615 -46.58 16.90 4.20
C MET A 615 -47.96 17.56 3.91
N ASP A 616 -47.96 18.71 3.21
CA ASP A 616 -49.17 19.42 2.79
C ASP A 616 -49.92 18.65 1.66
N ASP A 617 -49.22 17.84 0.91
CA ASP A 617 -49.75 17.01 -0.18
C ASP A 617 -50.01 15.54 0.26
N GLY A 618 -50.15 15.31 1.56
CA GLY A 618 -50.41 14.00 2.12
C GLY A 618 -49.17 13.22 2.47
N GLY A 619 -47.99 13.83 2.46
CA GLY A 619 -46.63 13.32 2.77
C GLY A 619 -46.54 11.90 3.26
N GLY A 620 -45.42 11.32 3.28
CA GLY A 620 -45.31 9.92 3.72
C GLY A 620 -43.92 9.55 4.14
N ASP A 621 -43.83 8.35 4.63
CA ASP A 621 -42.58 7.70 4.92
C ASP A 621 -41.82 7.43 3.62
N TYR A 622 -40.51 7.41 3.69
CA TYR A 622 -39.67 7.14 2.53
C TYR A 622 -38.36 6.47 2.94
N PHE A 623 -37.73 5.90 1.95
CA PHE A 623 -36.45 5.22 2.07
C PHE A 623 -35.37 6.01 1.34
N ILE A 624 -34.17 6.05 1.89
CA ILE A 624 -32.94 6.47 1.20
C ILE A 624 -31.95 5.32 1.22
N ASP A 625 -31.18 5.22 0.14
CA ASP A 625 -30.18 4.19 -0.03
C ASP A 625 -29.01 4.67 -0.88
N ASP A 626 -27.91 3.92 -0.87
CA ASP A 626 -26.74 4.16 -1.73
C ASP A 626 -26.30 5.62 -1.76
N PHE A 627 -26.13 6.22 -0.58
CA PHE A 627 -25.64 7.59 -0.47
C PHE A 627 -24.14 7.63 -0.78
N SER A 628 -23.71 8.56 -1.64
CA SER A 628 -22.29 8.86 -1.82
C SER A 628 -22.02 10.36 -2.01
N LEU A 629 -20.92 10.79 -1.42
CA LEU A 629 -20.31 12.10 -1.52
C LEU A 629 -18.90 11.92 -2.12
N VAL A 630 -18.68 12.45 -3.31
CA VAL A 630 -17.44 12.26 -4.07
C VAL A 630 -16.88 13.60 -4.56
N ALA A 631 -15.62 13.65 -4.98
CA ALA A 631 -15.07 14.81 -5.66
C ALA A 631 -15.87 15.10 -6.95
N GLN A 632 -16.05 16.37 -7.30
CA GLN A 632 -16.84 16.77 -8.48
C GLN A 632 -16.30 16.10 -9.75
N GLY A 633 -17.19 15.50 -10.52
CA GLY A 633 -16.87 14.79 -11.76
C GLY A 633 -16.51 13.32 -11.56
N SER A 634 -16.42 12.84 -10.34
CA SER A 634 -16.32 11.40 -10.06
C SER A 634 -17.70 10.73 -10.22
N PRO A 635 -17.73 9.47 -10.69
CA PRO A 635 -18.98 8.72 -10.78
C PRO A 635 -19.57 8.46 -9.39
N GLU A 636 -20.85 8.14 -9.36
CA GLU A 636 -21.51 7.53 -8.20
C GLU A 636 -20.72 6.30 -7.74
N VAL A 637 -20.66 6.09 -6.43
CA VAL A 637 -20.08 4.87 -5.87
C VAL A 637 -20.91 3.66 -6.32
N ASP A 638 -20.24 2.61 -6.76
CA ASP A 638 -20.91 1.35 -7.13
C ASP A 638 -21.20 0.53 -5.87
N PHE A 639 -22.46 0.42 -5.52
CA PHE A 639 -22.94 -0.39 -4.42
C PHE A 639 -23.51 -1.76 -4.88
N SER A 640 -23.22 -2.19 -6.11
CA SER A 640 -23.79 -3.45 -6.65
C SER A 640 -23.35 -4.70 -5.89
N ASN A 641 -22.23 -4.60 -5.17
CA ASN A 641 -21.71 -5.67 -4.30
C ASN A 641 -21.95 -5.38 -2.81
N VAL A 642 -22.87 -4.52 -2.48
CA VAL A 642 -23.17 -4.15 -1.11
C VAL A 642 -24.05 -5.23 -0.46
N GLY A 643 -23.65 -5.63 0.72
CA GLY A 643 -24.16 -6.79 1.44
C GLY A 643 -23.06 -7.80 1.69
N ASP A 644 -22.00 -7.73 0.90
CA ASP A 644 -20.80 -8.49 1.16
C ASP A 644 -19.98 -7.73 2.20
N LEU A 645 -19.59 -8.38 3.27
CA LEU A 645 -18.64 -7.87 4.25
C LEU A 645 -17.26 -7.89 3.61
N VAL A 646 -16.35 -7.07 4.11
CA VAL A 646 -14.96 -7.09 3.64
C VAL A 646 -14.30 -8.43 3.96
N ASP A 647 -13.37 -8.84 3.13
CA ASP A 647 -12.60 -10.05 3.34
C ASP A 647 -11.47 -9.84 4.35
N ILE A 648 -11.11 -10.90 5.03
CA ILE A 648 -9.93 -10.93 5.89
C ILE A 648 -8.68 -11.11 5.00
N GLY A 649 -7.62 -10.33 5.24
CA GLY A 649 -6.36 -10.43 4.51
C GLY A 649 -6.16 -9.34 3.47
N ALA A 650 -5.04 -9.43 2.74
CA ALA A 650 -4.62 -8.42 1.79
C ALA A 650 -5.41 -8.42 0.46
N TYR A 651 -6.12 -9.49 0.16
CA TYR A 651 -6.88 -9.68 -1.06
C TYR A 651 -8.37 -9.67 -0.79
N GLU A 652 -9.14 -9.03 -1.65
CA GLU A 652 -10.58 -9.14 -1.71
C GLU A 652 -10.96 -10.22 -2.74
N TYR A 653 -11.87 -11.12 -2.39
CA TYR A 653 -12.39 -12.11 -3.30
C TYR A 653 -13.33 -11.45 -4.31
N THR A 654 -12.83 -11.22 -5.49
CA THR A 654 -13.63 -10.70 -6.61
C THR A 654 -14.34 -11.84 -7.33
N GLY A 655 -14.98 -12.74 -6.59
CA GLY A 655 -15.65 -13.90 -7.15
C GLY A 655 -16.47 -13.51 -8.35
N ALA A 656 -16.28 -14.18 -9.47
CA ALA A 656 -17.24 -14.13 -10.53
C ALA A 656 -18.59 -14.46 -9.90
N SER A 657 -19.46 -13.47 -9.81
CA SER A 657 -20.86 -13.67 -9.47
C SER A 657 -21.28 -14.94 -10.19
N LEU A 658 -21.56 -16.01 -9.46
CA LEU A 658 -22.13 -17.20 -10.01
C LEU A 658 -23.55 -16.84 -10.49
N SER A 659 -23.64 -16.07 -11.57
CA SER A 659 -24.75 -16.28 -12.46
C SER A 659 -24.61 -17.74 -12.86
N THR A 660 -25.55 -18.54 -12.43
CA THR A 660 -25.76 -19.93 -12.85
C THR A 660 -25.66 -20.03 -14.38
N ILE A 661 -24.45 -20.14 -14.88
CA ILE A 661 -24.15 -20.60 -16.21
C ILE A 661 -23.14 -21.72 -16.03
N THR A 662 -23.72 -22.90 -15.94
CA THR A 662 -23.05 -24.14 -16.31
C THR A 662 -22.40 -23.95 -17.69
N GLU A 663 -21.10 -24.25 -17.74
CA GLU A 663 -20.29 -24.35 -18.94
C GLU A 663 -19.85 -23.01 -19.54
N ASP A 664 -18.67 -22.49 -19.09
CA ASP A 664 -17.67 -21.94 -20.02
C ASP A 664 -16.35 -21.54 -19.32
N ILE A 665 -15.59 -22.53 -18.92
CA ILE A 665 -14.27 -22.35 -18.29
C ILE A 665 -13.12 -22.48 -19.31
N GLU A 666 -13.36 -22.25 -20.60
CA GLU A 666 -12.30 -22.55 -21.59
C GLU A 666 -11.48 -21.36 -22.08
N ILE A 667 -11.99 -20.12 -21.97
CA ILE A 667 -11.16 -18.93 -22.26
C ILE A 667 -10.05 -18.76 -21.24
N ASP A 668 -10.26 -19.18 -20.00
CA ASP A 668 -9.28 -19.03 -18.93
C ASP A 668 -8.01 -19.89 -19.11
N LYS A 669 -8.08 -20.91 -19.95
CA LYS A 669 -6.93 -21.72 -20.33
C LYS A 669 -6.15 -21.21 -21.54
N THR A 670 -6.55 -20.09 -22.12
CA THR A 670 -5.88 -19.52 -23.28
C THR A 670 -4.54 -18.91 -22.87
N PHE A 671 -3.46 -19.32 -23.52
CA PHE A 671 -2.13 -18.76 -23.34
C PHE A 671 -1.46 -18.42 -24.66
N ILE A 672 -0.46 -17.58 -24.60
CA ILE A 672 0.30 -17.08 -25.76
C ILE A 672 1.77 -17.48 -25.66
N TYR A 673 2.38 -17.80 -26.81
CA TYR A 673 3.81 -18.14 -26.90
C TYR A 673 4.33 -17.99 -28.35
N PRO A 674 5.63 -17.75 -28.56
CA PRO A 674 6.58 -17.29 -27.54
C PRO A 674 6.24 -15.90 -27.04
N ASN A 675 6.68 -15.54 -25.87
CA ASN A 675 6.61 -14.18 -25.36
C ASN A 675 7.94 -13.93 -24.58
N PRO A 676 8.85 -13.10 -25.09
CA PRO A 676 8.75 -12.25 -26.29
C PRO A 676 8.60 -12.98 -27.63
N ALA A 677 7.98 -12.32 -28.62
CA ALA A 677 7.69 -12.87 -29.93
C ALA A 677 8.27 -12.00 -31.06
N ALA A 678 9.00 -12.64 -32.01
CA ALA A 678 9.61 -11.92 -33.13
C ALA A 678 8.60 -11.60 -34.26
N ASN A 679 8.14 -12.59 -35.01
CA ASN A 679 7.24 -12.37 -36.15
C ASN A 679 5.89 -13.09 -36.01
N LYS A 680 5.76 -13.96 -35.00
CA LYS A 680 4.63 -14.84 -34.85
C LYS A 680 4.31 -15.03 -33.38
N LEU A 681 3.03 -14.87 -33.03
CA LEU A 681 2.50 -15.12 -31.71
C LEU A 681 1.46 -16.23 -31.78
N SER A 682 1.72 -17.35 -31.15
CA SER A 682 0.78 -18.47 -31.08
C SER A 682 -0.16 -18.30 -29.89
N ILE A 683 -1.44 -18.53 -30.11
CA ILE A 683 -2.48 -18.53 -29.10
C ILE A 683 -3.10 -19.92 -29.08
N SER A 684 -3.21 -20.52 -27.90
CA SER A 684 -3.73 -21.89 -27.76
C SER A 684 -4.85 -21.96 -26.74
N LYS A 685 -5.64 -23.03 -26.84
CA LYS A 685 -6.75 -23.39 -25.94
C LYS A 685 -7.94 -22.39 -25.94
N PHE A 686 -8.50 -22.15 -27.11
CA PHE A 686 -9.84 -21.56 -27.22
C PHE A 686 -10.72 -22.48 -28.07
N GLN A 687 -12.00 -22.54 -27.79
CA GLN A 687 -12.93 -23.45 -28.46
C GLN A 687 -14.01 -22.75 -29.29
N ASN A 688 -14.28 -21.52 -28.98
CA ASN A 688 -15.37 -20.76 -29.60
C ASN A 688 -14.90 -19.82 -30.71
N ASP A 689 -15.84 -19.22 -31.41
CA ASP A 689 -15.55 -18.15 -32.35
C ASP A 689 -15.06 -16.91 -31.63
N VAL A 690 -13.79 -16.57 -31.80
CA VAL A 690 -13.14 -15.46 -31.11
C VAL A 690 -12.67 -14.37 -32.05
N ILE A 691 -12.68 -13.14 -31.56
CA ILE A 691 -12.12 -11.97 -32.25
C ILE A 691 -10.85 -11.53 -31.51
N PHE A 692 -9.75 -11.42 -32.23
CA PHE A 692 -8.50 -10.90 -31.70
C PHE A 692 -8.35 -9.42 -32.07
N SER A 693 -7.93 -8.63 -31.10
CA SER A 693 -7.53 -7.24 -31.30
C SER A 693 -6.22 -6.98 -30.58
N VAL A 694 -5.25 -6.41 -31.26
CA VAL A 694 -3.99 -5.99 -30.66
C VAL A 694 -3.99 -4.49 -30.51
N PHE A 695 -3.50 -3.99 -29.39
CA PHE A 695 -3.38 -2.57 -29.09
C PHE A 695 -1.93 -2.26 -28.70
N ASP A 696 -1.38 -1.16 -29.16
CA ASP A 696 -0.18 -0.59 -28.58
C ASP A 696 -0.50 0.16 -27.25
N LEU A 697 0.52 0.61 -26.55
CA LEU A 697 0.35 1.35 -25.31
C LEU A 697 -0.35 2.72 -25.44
N ASN A 698 -0.44 3.25 -26.66
CA ASN A 698 -1.18 4.48 -26.95
C ASN A 698 -2.64 4.21 -27.28
N GLY A 699 -3.09 2.95 -27.18
CA GLY A 699 -4.45 2.54 -27.54
C GLY A 699 -4.72 2.41 -29.03
N LYS A 700 -3.70 2.50 -29.89
CA LYS A 700 -3.86 2.26 -31.32
C LYS A 700 -4.15 0.78 -31.56
N ARG A 701 -5.27 0.53 -32.22
CA ARG A 701 -5.73 -0.81 -32.54
C ARG A 701 -5.13 -1.32 -33.84
N PHE A 702 -4.72 -2.58 -33.84
CA PHE A 702 -4.31 -3.34 -35.01
C PHE A 702 -5.31 -4.49 -35.19
N ASP A 703 -6.10 -4.41 -36.29
CA ASP A 703 -7.10 -5.44 -36.57
C ASP A 703 -6.43 -6.67 -37.19
N LEU A 704 -6.72 -7.82 -36.61
CA LEU A 704 -6.27 -9.12 -37.07
C LEU A 704 -7.42 -9.87 -37.75
N PRO A 705 -7.13 -10.84 -38.63
CA PRO A 705 -8.17 -11.64 -39.27
C PRO A 705 -9.07 -12.34 -38.25
N LYS A 706 -10.35 -12.56 -38.56
CA LYS A 706 -11.26 -13.36 -37.77
C LYS A 706 -10.98 -14.84 -37.96
N TYR A 707 -11.03 -15.59 -36.87
CA TYR A 707 -10.76 -17.02 -36.84
C TYR A 707 -11.94 -17.77 -36.23
N GLN A 708 -12.27 -18.92 -36.80
CA GLN A 708 -13.42 -19.71 -36.39
C GLN A 708 -13.00 -21.18 -36.17
N ASN A 709 -13.48 -21.77 -35.08
CA ASN A 709 -13.38 -23.21 -34.79
C ASN A 709 -11.97 -23.81 -34.82
N GLN A 710 -10.98 -23.14 -34.20
CA GLN A 710 -9.61 -23.64 -34.09
C GLN A 710 -9.16 -23.69 -32.62
N GLN A 711 -8.49 -24.75 -32.23
CA GLN A 711 -7.95 -24.91 -30.86
C GLN A 711 -6.64 -24.14 -30.63
N SER A 712 -5.99 -23.70 -31.67
CA SER A 712 -4.81 -22.82 -31.60
C SER A 712 -4.65 -22.03 -32.90
N ILE A 713 -4.04 -20.86 -32.80
CA ILE A 713 -3.80 -20.00 -33.94
C ILE A 713 -2.45 -19.30 -33.81
N ASP A 714 -1.89 -19.03 -34.98
CA ASP A 714 -0.67 -18.26 -35.13
C ASP A 714 -0.98 -16.90 -35.73
N LEU A 715 -0.81 -15.85 -34.94
CA LEU A 715 -0.95 -14.47 -35.39
C LEU A 715 0.35 -13.99 -36.03
N ASP A 716 0.27 -13.45 -37.23
CA ASP A 716 1.39 -12.75 -37.86
C ASP A 716 1.48 -11.34 -37.27
N ILE A 717 2.55 -11.09 -36.54
CA ILE A 717 2.86 -9.83 -35.88
C ILE A 717 4.09 -9.14 -36.49
N SER A 718 4.53 -9.60 -37.66
CA SER A 718 5.73 -9.08 -38.35
C SER A 718 5.65 -7.60 -38.72
N ASN A 719 4.43 -7.07 -38.83
CA ASN A 719 4.18 -5.67 -39.14
C ASN A 719 4.07 -4.75 -37.91
N LEU A 720 4.25 -5.30 -36.70
CA LEU A 720 4.30 -4.51 -35.47
C LEU A 720 5.74 -4.08 -35.22
N ASP A 721 5.91 -2.88 -34.72
CA ASP A 721 7.19 -2.38 -34.22
C ASP A 721 7.58 -3.10 -32.92
N SER A 722 8.87 -3.12 -32.56
CA SER A 722 9.31 -3.68 -31.27
C SER A 722 8.69 -2.90 -30.13
N GLY A 723 8.11 -3.62 -29.16
CA GLY A 723 7.44 -2.97 -28.02
C GLY A 723 6.47 -3.88 -27.28
N LEU A 724 5.84 -3.35 -26.23
CA LEU A 724 4.79 -4.03 -25.47
C LEU A 724 3.43 -3.80 -26.12
N TYR A 725 2.66 -4.89 -26.23
CA TYR A 725 1.33 -4.89 -26.82
C TYR A 725 0.33 -5.59 -25.92
N ILE A 726 -0.92 -5.19 -26.06
CA ILE A 726 -2.07 -5.80 -25.40
C ILE A 726 -2.86 -6.58 -26.45
N LEU A 727 -2.99 -7.90 -26.26
CA LEU A 727 -3.86 -8.77 -27.03
C LEU A 727 -5.19 -8.91 -26.31
N ARG A 728 -6.26 -8.50 -26.93
CA ARG A 728 -7.63 -8.69 -26.46
C ARG A 728 -8.31 -9.78 -27.26
N ILE A 729 -8.82 -10.78 -26.57
CA ILE A 729 -9.56 -11.92 -27.12
C ILE A 729 -11.01 -11.77 -26.69
N TYR A 730 -11.90 -11.60 -27.66
CA TYR A 730 -13.33 -11.49 -27.43
C TYR A 730 -14.03 -12.74 -27.95
N ASP A 731 -14.77 -13.44 -27.11
CA ASP A 731 -15.55 -14.59 -27.47
C ASP A 731 -16.95 -14.13 -27.92
N ASN A 732 -17.29 -14.43 -29.19
CA ASN A 732 -18.56 -14.03 -29.77
C ASN A 732 -19.76 -14.84 -29.27
N VAL A 733 -19.52 -15.98 -28.63
CA VAL A 733 -20.58 -16.87 -28.15
C VAL A 733 -20.96 -16.51 -26.72
N THR A 734 -19.94 -16.32 -25.86
CA THR A 734 -20.14 -16.03 -24.43
C THR A 734 -20.19 -14.54 -24.12
N GLY A 735 -19.68 -13.67 -25.00
CA GLY A 735 -19.51 -12.24 -24.74
C GLY A 735 -18.33 -11.92 -23.85
N SER A 736 -17.57 -12.93 -23.38
CA SER A 736 -16.45 -12.75 -22.47
C SER A 736 -15.23 -12.21 -23.18
N THR A 737 -14.36 -11.52 -22.41
CA THR A 737 -13.13 -10.92 -22.93
C THR A 737 -11.95 -11.34 -22.08
N LYS A 738 -10.85 -11.81 -22.71
CA LYS A 738 -9.56 -12.02 -22.08
C LYS A 738 -8.53 -11.04 -22.63
N THR A 739 -7.70 -10.52 -21.75
CA THR A 739 -6.63 -9.59 -22.09
C THR A 739 -5.28 -10.20 -21.69
N LEU A 740 -4.36 -10.27 -22.64
CA LEU A 740 -3.02 -10.80 -22.45
C LEU A 740 -1.98 -9.78 -22.91
N LYS A 741 -0.82 -9.73 -22.30
CA LYS A 741 0.29 -8.84 -22.69
C LYS A 741 1.36 -9.66 -23.41
N PHE A 742 1.96 -9.10 -24.47
CA PHE A 742 3.11 -9.71 -25.12
C PHE A 742 4.12 -8.66 -25.57
N ILE A 743 5.37 -9.06 -25.62
CA ILE A 743 6.48 -8.24 -26.10
C ILE A 743 6.78 -8.63 -27.54
N LYS A 744 6.78 -7.68 -28.45
CA LYS A 744 7.27 -7.81 -29.81
C LYS A 744 8.74 -7.42 -29.86
N GLU A 745 9.60 -8.37 -30.29
CA GLU A 745 11.02 -8.12 -30.55
C GLU A 745 11.27 -7.39 -31.86
#